data_7998dbb21423eeadf2ed649780f506b1
#
_entry.id   7998dbb21423eeadf2ed649780f506b1
#
_cell.length_a   1.000
_cell.length_b   1.000
_cell.length_c   1.000
_cell.angle_alpha   90.00
_cell.angle_beta   90.00
_cell.angle_gamma   90.00
#
_symmetry.space_group_name_H-M   'P 1'
#
loop_
_entity.id
_entity.type
_entity.pdbx_description
1 polymer ?
#
loop_
_entity_poly.entity_id
_entity_poly.type
_entity_poly.pdbx_seq_one_letter_code
_entity_poly.pdbx_strand_id
1 'polypeptide(L)'
;VVVMTTEIFRNMLYGQGQLDDPLAGVEAVVLDECHYMNDSQRGTVWEEAIIHCPKPVQLLALSATVANGDQLRDWIQQVHGPCTLIHSTVRPVPLNYSFCSAKGLHPLLNAAGTGLHPSCKVWRPPKGHHRRRGLGPRPPQPEPPRLSFVVEQLAARDMLPAIVFIFSRKGCDRGVTELARMNLVTPAQQQQLRARLEQFREQMPDGVRGNGHADALLRGIASHHAGVLPAWKELIEELFQGGLLKVVLATETLAAGINMPARSTVICALSKRTETGHRPLMASEFLQMAGRAGRRGLDQKGHVVAVQSRFEGVREAGHLATSPADPLVSQFTPSYSMVLNLLQRYSLPEAQELVERSFGRYLASLGMADEQQAIQKLSVQVEVLRQNLAPVPWQQLDSYEKERAKLREERRLLRILKQQAGETLAHELTMALEFASPGTIITVKSPHLQLSPAGAVLVEKRAGPGQFPLLLCLTEGNVWLMVPCRDVVAFHGELSCLSIAPAMTMPPLRRAGERCHGDQVSQGLAMAIAQLAQRHDLRTVRYDLAAEVQEQSQRVARQEQLLSSHPAHTWQDRKRLKQQRHKLETVEEELGERRRQLHNRIGRHWRMVLSLIDILGHFACLQDLQITPAGRVVAALRGDNELWLGLALLSGHLDHLPMAELAATMEAISTEVSRNDLWSAYPVPPLVMEALMNLRGLARALDRQQQHHGITTPIWWESELTGLVAAWAWGSSWDGLMAKTSLDEGDVVRVLRRTMDVLAQIPHCPGLSEQLRQKARRAHGALNRFPVKEAGDITAETFTTPAASRPDPGSPGAVEGKNRQPVPPPSGAPSPVDP
;
A
#
# COMPACT_ATOMS: atom_id res chain seq x y z
N VAL A 1 27.21 32.23 13.06
CA VAL A 1 26.07 31.36 12.63
C VAL A 1 26.64 30.28 11.75
N VAL A 2 26.34 29.03 12.07
CA VAL A 2 26.67 27.85 11.23
C VAL A 2 25.36 27.31 10.66
N VAL A 3 25.35 26.99 9.38
CA VAL A 3 24.21 26.38 8.68
C VAL A 3 24.60 24.98 8.24
N MET A 4 23.79 23.99 8.59
CA MET A 4 24.08 22.60 8.29
C MET A 4 22.78 21.80 8.14
N THR A 5 22.87 20.57 7.63
CA THR A 5 21.72 19.66 7.64
C THR A 5 21.45 19.13 9.03
N THR A 6 20.21 18.71 9.31
CA THR A 6 19.83 18.14 10.60
C THR A 6 20.59 16.86 10.92
N GLU A 7 20.98 16.10 9.90
CA GLU A 7 21.83 14.91 10.04
C GLU A 7 23.23 15.25 10.57
N ILE A 8 23.84 16.32 10.07
CA ILE A 8 25.14 16.79 10.57
C ILE A 8 25.00 17.25 12.03
N PHE A 9 23.97 18.03 12.33
CA PHE A 9 23.71 18.47 13.71
C PHE A 9 23.51 17.29 14.65
N ARG A 10 22.69 16.31 14.29
CA ARG A 10 22.52 15.07 15.06
C ARG A 10 23.87 14.38 15.33
N ASN A 11 24.74 14.28 14.31
CA ASN A 11 26.05 13.65 14.46
C ASN A 11 26.95 14.43 15.45
N MET A 12 26.87 15.77 15.45
CA MET A 12 27.56 16.60 16.45
C MET A 12 27.04 16.35 17.86
N LEU A 13 25.73 16.13 18.03
CA LEU A 13 25.13 15.80 19.32
C LEU A 13 25.68 14.49 19.90
N TYR A 14 26.01 13.51 19.09
CA TYR A 14 26.70 12.30 19.51
C TYR A 14 28.20 12.52 19.81
N GLY A 15 28.79 13.64 19.41
CA GLY A 15 30.18 14.06 19.74
C GLY A 15 30.35 14.81 21.06
N GLN A 16 29.27 15.13 21.80
CA GLN A 16 29.35 15.89 23.06
C GLN A 16 30.16 15.17 24.15
N GLY A 17 30.88 15.96 24.95
CA GLY A 17 31.68 15.45 26.08
C GLY A 17 33.04 14.86 25.69
N GLN A 18 33.48 14.99 24.44
CA GLN A 18 34.87 14.77 24.02
C GLN A 18 35.70 16.04 24.27
N LEU A 19 37.05 15.93 24.27
CA LEU A 19 37.97 17.07 24.54
C LEU A 19 37.70 18.29 23.63
N ASP A 20 37.14 18.07 22.43
CA ASP A 20 36.65 19.09 21.51
C ASP A 20 35.13 18.95 21.38
N ASP A 21 34.37 19.47 22.32
CA ASP A 21 32.89 19.47 22.22
C ASP A 21 32.46 20.37 21.05
N PRO A 22 31.87 19.80 19.98
CA PRO A 22 31.50 20.55 18.78
C PRO A 22 30.37 21.57 19.05
N LEU A 23 29.71 21.50 20.22
CA LEU A 23 28.63 22.42 20.62
C LEU A 23 29.10 23.41 21.69
N ALA A 24 30.39 23.45 22.03
CA ALA A 24 30.92 24.44 22.97
C ALA A 24 30.64 25.86 22.48
N GLY A 25 29.94 26.68 23.30
CA GLY A 25 29.57 28.04 22.96
C GLY A 25 28.35 28.21 22.05
N VAL A 26 27.61 27.14 21.75
CA VAL A 26 26.34 27.23 21.06
C VAL A 26 25.26 27.63 22.08
N GLU A 27 24.64 28.80 21.87
CA GLU A 27 23.57 29.35 22.73
C GLU A 27 22.17 28.98 22.21
N ALA A 28 22.00 28.87 20.91
CA ALA A 28 20.70 28.57 20.27
C ALA A 28 20.83 27.67 19.04
N VAL A 29 19.84 26.82 18.86
CA VAL A 29 19.67 25.94 17.70
C VAL A 29 18.32 26.22 17.06
N VAL A 30 18.33 26.47 15.75
CA VAL A 30 17.12 26.62 14.94
C VAL A 30 16.94 25.34 14.10
N LEU A 31 15.89 24.60 14.39
CA LEU A 31 15.45 23.45 13.56
C LEU A 31 14.37 23.92 12.59
N ASP A 32 14.75 24.10 11.35
CA ASP A 32 13.81 24.51 10.31
C ASP A 32 13.06 23.28 9.74
N GLU A 33 11.85 23.53 9.25
CA GLU A 33 10.98 22.52 8.63
C GLU A 33 10.73 21.28 9.53
N CYS A 34 10.45 21.48 10.82
CA CYS A 34 10.23 20.38 11.78
C CYS A 34 9.11 19.41 11.35
N HIS A 35 8.23 19.77 10.45
CA HIS A 35 7.21 18.87 9.92
C HIS A 35 7.79 17.70 9.12
N TYR A 36 9.08 17.72 8.75
CA TYR A 36 9.78 16.54 8.22
C TYR A 36 9.93 15.39 9.22
N MET A 37 9.56 15.57 10.48
CA MET A 37 9.34 14.44 11.41
C MET A 37 8.37 13.39 10.85
N ASN A 38 7.48 13.78 9.91
CA ASN A 38 6.60 12.86 9.19
C ASN A 38 7.27 12.07 8.06
N ASP A 39 8.49 12.42 7.68
CA ASP A 39 9.20 11.72 6.61
C ASP A 39 9.67 10.34 7.08
N SER A 40 9.28 9.30 6.35
CA SER A 40 9.55 7.90 6.71
C SER A 40 11.03 7.53 6.73
N GLN A 41 11.86 8.25 5.98
CA GLN A 41 13.30 7.99 5.88
C GLN A 41 14.12 8.88 6.82
N ARG A 42 13.69 10.13 7.01
CA ARG A 42 14.48 11.16 7.70
C ARG A 42 13.89 11.63 9.02
N GLY A 43 12.61 11.33 9.30
CA GLY A 43 11.89 11.87 10.47
C GLY A 43 12.55 11.58 11.81
N THR A 44 13.19 10.43 11.97
CA THR A 44 13.95 10.05 13.17
C THR A 44 15.04 11.08 13.53
N VAL A 45 15.66 11.70 12.53
CA VAL A 45 16.78 12.64 12.75
C VAL A 45 16.35 13.89 13.53
N TRP A 46 15.13 14.42 13.25
CA TRP A 46 14.57 15.55 14.00
C TRP A 46 14.24 15.19 15.45
N GLU A 47 13.68 14.01 15.68
CA GLU A 47 13.40 13.54 17.04
C GLU A 47 14.69 13.36 17.83
N GLU A 48 15.70 12.70 17.28
CA GLU A 48 17.01 12.54 17.88
C GLU A 48 17.66 13.90 18.19
N ALA A 49 17.58 14.84 17.24
CA ALA A 49 18.13 16.19 17.43
C ALA A 49 17.50 16.91 18.62
N ILE A 50 16.19 16.81 18.81
CA ILE A 50 15.47 17.42 19.94
C ILE A 50 15.78 16.69 21.25
N ILE A 51 15.78 15.34 21.25
CA ILE A 51 16.02 14.51 22.45
C ILE A 51 17.42 14.75 23.03
N HIS A 52 18.42 14.85 22.14
CA HIS A 52 19.83 14.98 22.53
C HIS A 52 20.32 16.43 22.62
N CYS A 53 19.51 17.43 22.21
CA CYS A 53 19.90 18.83 22.34
C CYS A 53 20.13 19.17 23.83
N PRO A 54 21.27 19.78 24.19
CA PRO A 54 21.57 20.14 25.57
C PRO A 54 20.52 21.11 26.13
N LYS A 55 20.03 20.87 27.32
CA LYS A 55 19.01 21.72 27.97
C LYS A 55 19.36 23.22 28.08
N PRO A 56 20.65 23.61 28.26
CA PRO A 56 21.02 25.04 28.30
C PRO A 56 20.91 25.73 26.94
N VAL A 57 20.92 24.96 25.81
CA VAL A 57 20.82 25.51 24.46
C VAL A 57 19.37 25.85 24.16
N GLN A 58 19.10 27.10 23.76
CA GLN A 58 17.76 27.50 23.35
C GLN A 58 17.34 26.81 22.04
N LEU A 59 16.21 26.11 22.05
CA LEU A 59 15.70 25.41 20.88
C LEU A 59 14.56 26.20 20.24
N LEU A 60 14.70 26.55 18.95
CA LEU A 60 13.66 27.15 18.12
C LEU A 60 13.26 26.17 17.02
N ALA A 61 12.05 25.64 17.07
CA ALA A 61 11.50 24.75 16.05
C ALA A 61 10.54 25.50 15.11
N LEU A 62 10.91 25.58 13.83
CA LEU A 62 10.08 26.20 12.78
C LEU A 62 9.38 25.11 11.98
N SER A 63 8.10 25.29 11.71
CA SER A 63 7.29 24.29 11.02
C SER A 63 6.26 24.94 10.11
N ALA A 64 5.89 24.21 9.03
CA ALA A 64 4.64 24.47 8.34
C ALA A 64 3.44 24.21 9.29
N THR A 65 2.24 24.56 8.86
CA THR A 65 1.02 24.28 9.63
C THR A 65 0.85 22.79 9.88
N VAL A 66 0.70 22.41 11.14
CA VAL A 66 0.46 21.03 11.59
C VAL A 66 -0.78 20.99 12.50
N ALA A 67 -1.55 19.91 12.44
CA ALA A 67 -2.81 19.83 13.19
C ALA A 67 -2.60 19.69 14.72
N ASN A 68 -1.50 19.10 15.15
CA ASN A 68 -1.21 18.78 16.55
C ASN A 68 0.01 19.53 17.10
N GLY A 69 0.16 20.80 16.76
CA GLY A 69 1.24 21.65 17.26
C GLY A 69 1.31 21.74 18.80
N ASP A 70 0.16 21.70 19.50
CA ASP A 70 0.10 21.65 20.96
C ASP A 70 0.77 20.37 21.50
N GLN A 71 0.54 19.22 20.89
CA GLN A 71 1.16 17.94 21.28
C GLN A 71 2.67 17.98 21.07
N LEU A 72 3.12 18.59 19.97
CA LEU A 72 4.56 18.78 19.70
C LEU A 72 5.20 19.70 20.77
N ARG A 73 4.55 20.84 21.11
CA ARG A 73 5.00 21.74 22.18
C ARG A 73 5.12 21.00 23.50
N ASP A 74 4.09 20.26 23.90
CA ASP A 74 4.04 19.55 25.18
C ASP A 74 5.14 18.48 25.26
N TRP A 75 5.40 17.77 24.15
CA TRP A 75 6.50 16.84 24.04
C TRP A 75 7.87 17.52 24.16
N ILE A 76 8.10 18.63 23.43
CA ILE A 76 9.37 19.38 23.51
C ILE A 76 9.57 19.90 24.94
N GLN A 77 8.51 20.39 25.58
CA GLN A 77 8.57 20.85 26.98
C GLN A 77 8.95 19.71 27.93
N GLN A 78 8.46 18.51 27.72
CA GLN A 78 8.79 17.34 28.54
C GLN A 78 10.24 16.89 28.34
N VAL A 79 10.74 16.94 27.10
CA VAL A 79 12.03 16.34 26.72
C VAL A 79 13.18 17.34 26.91
N HIS A 80 13.01 18.56 26.47
CA HIS A 80 14.07 19.58 26.43
C HIS A 80 13.93 20.64 27.56
N GLY A 81 12.74 21.27 27.67
CA GLY A 81 12.49 22.31 28.66
C GLY A 81 11.32 23.21 28.30
N PRO A 82 11.06 24.29 29.07
CA PRO A 82 9.89 25.16 28.82
C PRO A 82 9.79 25.58 27.36
N CYS A 83 8.60 25.35 26.75
CA CYS A 83 8.35 25.60 25.34
C CYS A 83 7.05 26.38 25.15
N THR A 84 7.09 27.42 24.32
CA THR A 84 5.91 28.22 23.96
C THR A 84 5.55 27.99 22.50
N LEU A 85 4.29 27.64 22.25
CA LEU A 85 3.76 27.54 20.90
C LEU A 85 3.35 28.92 20.40
N ILE A 86 3.97 29.36 19.30
CA ILE A 86 3.55 30.55 18.56
C ILE A 86 2.84 30.07 17.29
N HIS A 87 1.54 30.28 17.24
CA HIS A 87 0.70 29.88 16.11
C HIS A 87 0.02 31.10 15.48
N SER A 88 0.20 31.28 14.17
CA SER A 88 -0.50 32.32 13.41
C SER A 88 -1.28 31.72 12.25
N THR A 89 -2.55 32.06 12.18
CA THR A 89 -3.45 31.72 11.06
C THR A 89 -3.48 32.81 10.00
N VAL A 90 -2.82 33.96 10.24
CA VAL A 90 -2.82 35.09 9.32
C VAL A 90 -1.77 34.87 8.26
N ARG A 91 -2.21 34.71 7.03
CA ARG A 91 -1.32 34.58 5.87
C ARG A 91 -1.01 35.99 5.30
N PRO A 92 0.28 36.33 5.08
CA PRO A 92 0.65 37.64 4.54
C PRO A 92 0.01 37.95 3.17
N VAL A 93 -0.11 36.92 2.32
CA VAL A 93 -0.81 37.02 1.03
C VAL A 93 -1.93 35.98 1.01
N PRO A 94 -3.22 36.41 1.05
CA PRO A 94 -4.36 35.51 1.08
C PRO A 94 -4.45 34.69 -0.22
N LEU A 95 -4.95 33.44 -0.12
CA LEU A 95 -5.08 32.52 -1.25
C LEU A 95 -6.50 32.50 -1.83
N ASN A 96 -6.59 32.56 -3.16
CA ASN A 96 -7.78 32.27 -3.91
C ASN A 96 -7.69 30.91 -4.58
N TYR A 97 -8.65 30.04 -4.28
CA TYR A 97 -8.71 28.69 -4.85
C TYR A 97 -9.61 28.66 -6.08
N SER A 98 -9.10 28.13 -7.17
CA SER A 98 -9.80 27.98 -8.45
C SER A 98 -9.69 26.53 -8.97
N PHE A 99 -10.64 26.16 -9.81
CA PHE A 99 -10.64 24.86 -10.49
C PHE A 99 -10.65 25.08 -12.01
N CYS A 100 -9.69 24.44 -12.70
CA CYS A 100 -9.58 24.51 -14.15
C CYS A 100 -10.06 23.21 -14.79
N SER A 101 -10.99 23.34 -15.71
CA SER A 101 -11.52 22.25 -16.54
C SER A 101 -11.43 22.62 -18.02
N ALA A 102 -11.81 21.70 -18.91
CA ALA A 102 -11.94 22.00 -20.34
C ALA A 102 -12.90 23.15 -20.66
N LYS A 103 -13.77 23.57 -19.70
CA LYS A 103 -14.70 24.69 -19.83
C LYS A 103 -14.14 26.03 -19.35
N GLY A 104 -12.94 26.05 -18.79
CA GLY A 104 -12.28 27.25 -18.28
C GLY A 104 -11.96 27.19 -16.79
N LEU A 105 -11.54 28.34 -16.27
CA LEU A 105 -11.16 28.54 -14.87
C LEU A 105 -12.36 29.09 -14.06
N HIS A 106 -12.71 28.43 -12.97
CA HIS A 106 -13.82 28.76 -12.10
C HIS A 106 -13.39 28.86 -10.63
N PRO A 107 -14.01 29.75 -9.81
CA PRO A 107 -13.78 29.73 -8.36
C PRO A 107 -14.10 28.36 -7.77
N LEU A 108 -13.23 27.81 -6.94
CA LEU A 108 -13.41 26.49 -6.30
C LEU A 108 -14.24 26.61 -5.03
N LEU A 109 -13.93 27.59 -4.18
CA LEU A 109 -14.55 27.77 -2.88
C LEU A 109 -15.56 28.92 -2.88
N ASN A 110 -16.54 28.87 -1.97
CA ASN A 110 -17.46 29.97 -1.70
C ASN A 110 -16.73 31.16 -1.04
N ALA A 111 -17.42 32.30 -0.90
CA ALA A 111 -16.83 33.51 -0.32
C ALA A 111 -16.36 33.31 1.14
N ALA A 112 -16.98 32.38 1.88
CA ALA A 112 -16.58 32.06 3.26
C ALA A 112 -15.40 31.05 3.31
N GLY A 113 -14.95 30.48 2.20
CA GLY A 113 -13.86 29.49 2.15
C GLY A 113 -14.22 28.11 2.74
N THR A 114 -15.49 27.91 3.17
CA THR A 114 -15.92 26.71 3.92
C THR A 114 -16.52 25.60 3.08
N GLY A 115 -16.71 25.84 1.78
CA GLY A 115 -17.32 24.86 0.89
C GLY A 115 -17.21 25.23 -0.58
N LEU A 116 -17.69 24.35 -1.45
CA LEU A 116 -17.63 24.53 -2.89
C LEU A 116 -18.46 25.72 -3.35
N HIS A 117 -17.91 26.48 -4.32
CA HIS A 117 -18.61 27.56 -5.00
C HIS A 117 -19.86 27.03 -5.73
N PRO A 118 -20.97 27.80 -5.79
CA PRO A 118 -22.20 27.34 -6.44
C PRO A 118 -22.02 26.92 -7.90
N SER A 119 -21.17 27.59 -8.67
CA SER A 119 -20.84 27.21 -10.06
C SER A 119 -20.21 25.80 -10.18
N CYS A 120 -19.54 25.34 -9.14
CA CYS A 120 -18.94 24.02 -9.09
C CYS A 120 -19.93 22.90 -8.69
N LYS A 121 -21.09 23.23 -8.13
CA LYS A 121 -22.15 22.29 -7.77
C LYS A 121 -22.82 21.62 -8.98
N VAL A 122 -22.80 22.29 -10.13
CA VAL A 122 -23.34 21.80 -11.41
C VAL A 122 -22.55 20.61 -11.97
N TRP A 123 -21.35 20.37 -11.48
CA TRP A 123 -20.46 19.27 -11.89
C TRP A 123 -20.71 17.95 -11.13
N ARG A 124 -21.84 17.81 -10.48
CA ARG A 124 -22.20 16.52 -9.89
C ARG A 124 -22.54 15.52 -10.99
N PRO A 125 -21.98 14.28 -10.96
CA PRO A 125 -22.57 13.21 -11.75
C PRO A 125 -24.04 13.08 -11.33
N PRO A 126 -24.97 12.81 -12.26
CA PRO A 126 -26.39 12.72 -11.94
C PRO A 126 -26.60 11.73 -10.79
N LYS A 127 -27.29 12.17 -9.74
CA LYS A 127 -27.71 11.30 -8.64
C LYS A 127 -28.70 10.29 -9.20
N GLY A 128 -28.38 9.02 -9.10
CA GLY A 128 -29.34 7.97 -9.35
C GLY A 128 -29.02 7.10 -10.54
N HIS A 129 -28.06 6.23 -10.37
CA HIS A 129 -28.22 4.89 -10.93
C HIS A 129 -27.65 3.93 -9.87
N HIS A 130 -28.57 3.40 -9.06
CA HIS A 130 -28.32 2.12 -8.41
C HIS A 130 -27.72 1.18 -9.47
N ARG A 131 -26.52 0.67 -9.19
CA ARG A 131 -25.82 -0.29 -10.03
C ARG A 131 -26.73 -1.48 -10.31
N ARG A 132 -27.52 -1.42 -11.38
CA ARG A 132 -27.93 -2.63 -12.06
C ARG A 132 -26.66 -3.18 -12.74
N ARG A 133 -26.24 -4.35 -12.30
CA ARG A 133 -25.23 -5.16 -13.00
C ARG A 133 -25.73 -5.43 -14.41
N GLY A 134 -25.30 -4.64 -15.39
CA GLY A 134 -25.64 -4.77 -16.79
C GLY A 134 -24.61 -4.01 -17.63
N LEU A 135 -24.09 -4.67 -18.66
CA LEU A 135 -23.15 -4.19 -19.66
C LEU A 135 -23.70 -2.98 -20.44
N GLY A 136 -23.60 -1.80 -19.84
CA GLY A 136 -23.79 -0.53 -20.55
C GLY A 136 -22.44 0.17 -20.75
N PRO A 137 -22.25 0.98 -21.83
CA PRO A 137 -21.02 1.72 -22.05
C PRO A 137 -20.76 2.63 -20.84
N ARG A 138 -19.50 2.61 -20.32
CA ARG A 138 -19.07 3.54 -19.27
C ARG A 138 -19.32 4.98 -19.74
N PRO A 139 -19.87 5.87 -18.89
CA PRO A 139 -19.99 7.27 -19.24
C PRO A 139 -18.58 7.80 -19.62
N PRO A 140 -18.48 8.65 -20.65
CA PRO A 140 -17.20 9.20 -21.08
C PRO A 140 -16.53 9.89 -19.89
N GLN A 141 -15.29 9.50 -19.61
CA GLN A 141 -14.49 10.15 -18.58
C GLN A 141 -14.20 11.59 -19.03
N PRO A 142 -14.28 12.58 -18.13
CA PRO A 142 -13.96 13.94 -18.47
C PRO A 142 -12.50 14.04 -18.95
N GLU A 143 -12.29 14.62 -20.11
CA GLU A 143 -10.94 14.89 -20.61
C GLU A 143 -10.28 16.01 -19.80
N PRO A 144 -9.03 15.83 -19.34
CA PRO A 144 -8.29 16.88 -18.68
C PRO A 144 -7.99 18.01 -19.70
N PRO A 145 -8.00 19.29 -19.26
CA PRO A 145 -7.60 20.40 -20.13
C PRO A 145 -6.14 20.25 -20.52
N ARG A 146 -5.79 20.69 -21.73
CA ARG A 146 -4.38 20.78 -22.16
C ARG A 146 -3.63 21.79 -21.30
N LEU A 147 -2.36 21.56 -21.05
CA LEU A 147 -1.55 22.44 -20.22
C LEU A 147 -1.42 23.85 -20.85
N SER A 148 -1.31 23.93 -22.18
CA SER A 148 -1.32 25.19 -22.92
C SER A 148 -2.57 26.03 -22.65
N PHE A 149 -3.75 25.39 -22.65
CA PHE A 149 -5.00 26.05 -22.28
C PHE A 149 -5.00 26.56 -20.83
N VAL A 150 -4.48 25.80 -19.90
CA VAL A 150 -4.37 26.23 -18.48
C VAL A 150 -3.50 27.48 -18.37
N VAL A 151 -2.33 27.48 -19.02
CA VAL A 151 -1.40 28.64 -19.03
C VAL A 151 -2.01 29.87 -19.71
N GLU A 152 -2.74 29.71 -20.82
CA GLU A 152 -3.50 30.79 -21.47
C GLU A 152 -4.54 31.40 -20.55
N GLN A 153 -5.28 30.55 -19.78
CA GLN A 153 -6.25 31.03 -18.79
C GLN A 153 -5.59 31.86 -17.67
N LEU A 154 -4.38 31.49 -17.25
CA LEU A 154 -3.59 32.22 -16.25
C LEU A 154 -3.07 33.55 -16.83
N ALA A 155 -2.50 33.52 -18.04
CA ALA A 155 -1.97 34.70 -18.72
C ALA A 155 -3.05 35.75 -18.97
N ALA A 156 -4.23 35.33 -19.44
CA ALA A 156 -5.38 36.22 -19.70
C ALA A 156 -5.93 36.91 -18.43
N ARG A 157 -5.60 36.42 -17.23
CA ARG A 157 -6.07 36.96 -15.93
C ARG A 157 -4.96 37.59 -15.09
N ASP A 158 -3.81 37.83 -15.67
CA ASP A 158 -2.61 38.32 -14.96
C ASP A 158 -2.22 37.46 -13.74
N MET A 159 -2.26 36.17 -13.91
CA MET A 159 -1.95 35.19 -12.82
C MET A 159 -0.54 34.59 -12.96
N LEU A 160 0.30 35.11 -13.86
CA LEU A 160 1.71 34.70 -14.00
C LEU A 160 2.62 35.60 -13.11
N PRO A 161 3.78 35.13 -12.64
CA PRO A 161 4.39 33.82 -12.88
C PRO A 161 3.73 32.67 -12.09
N ALA A 162 3.82 31.46 -12.65
CA ALA A 162 3.18 30.27 -12.08
C ALA A 162 4.15 29.09 -11.94
N ILE A 163 4.01 28.33 -10.84
CA ILE A 163 4.59 27.00 -10.69
C ILE A 163 3.51 25.97 -10.99
N VAL A 164 3.81 25.02 -11.88
CA VAL A 164 2.90 23.95 -12.30
C VAL A 164 3.42 22.62 -11.75
N PHE A 165 2.71 22.06 -10.76
CA PHE A 165 3.06 20.79 -10.14
C PHE A 165 2.55 19.61 -10.96
N ILE A 166 3.50 18.78 -11.43
CA ILE A 166 3.26 17.53 -12.17
C ILE A 166 4.06 16.41 -11.50
N PHE A 167 3.39 15.36 -10.99
CA PHE A 167 4.04 14.29 -10.20
C PHE A 167 4.80 13.26 -11.05
N SER A 168 5.45 13.74 -12.12
CA SER A 168 6.27 12.93 -13.01
C SER A 168 7.31 13.80 -13.72
N ARG A 169 8.59 13.44 -13.63
CA ARG A 169 9.69 14.11 -14.34
C ARG A 169 9.43 14.14 -15.84
N LYS A 170 9.15 12.95 -16.44
CA LYS A 170 8.75 12.85 -17.87
C LYS A 170 7.49 13.66 -18.19
N GLY A 171 6.62 13.87 -17.21
CA GLY A 171 5.46 14.75 -17.32
C GLY A 171 5.84 16.21 -17.38
N CYS A 172 6.80 16.67 -16.57
CA CYS A 172 7.35 18.01 -16.61
C CYS A 172 7.99 18.30 -17.98
N ASP A 173 8.85 17.42 -18.48
CA ASP A 173 9.54 17.59 -19.76
C ASP A 173 8.59 17.59 -20.97
N ARG A 174 7.58 16.70 -20.96
CA ARG A 174 6.50 16.73 -21.95
C ARG A 174 5.70 18.04 -21.89
N GLY A 175 5.43 18.52 -20.67
CA GLY A 175 4.77 19.80 -20.46
C GLY A 175 5.57 20.96 -21.03
N VAL A 176 6.89 21.00 -20.83
CA VAL A 176 7.77 22.00 -21.47
C VAL A 176 7.66 21.92 -23.00
N THR A 177 7.70 20.71 -23.56
CA THR A 177 7.57 20.49 -25.01
C THR A 177 6.20 20.93 -25.52
N GLU A 178 5.11 20.68 -24.79
CA GLU A 178 3.75 21.13 -25.12
C GLU A 178 3.67 22.67 -25.15
N LEU A 179 4.29 23.33 -24.17
CA LEU A 179 4.30 24.79 -24.04
C LEU A 179 5.33 25.46 -24.91
N ALA A 180 6.26 24.74 -25.52
CA ALA A 180 7.38 25.30 -26.31
C ALA A 180 6.96 26.24 -27.46
N ARG A 181 5.72 26.19 -27.92
CA ARG A 181 5.18 27.08 -28.95
C ARG A 181 4.66 28.41 -28.39
N MET A 182 4.47 28.50 -27.06
CA MET A 182 4.01 29.74 -26.43
C MET A 182 5.19 30.67 -26.19
N ASN A 183 4.97 31.98 -26.40
CA ASN A 183 5.93 33.01 -25.99
C ASN A 183 5.30 33.84 -24.86
N LEU A 184 5.86 33.71 -23.64
CA LEU A 184 5.32 34.34 -22.43
C LEU A 184 6.12 35.58 -22.00
N VAL A 185 7.16 35.94 -22.75
CA VAL A 185 8.10 37.05 -22.44
C VAL A 185 8.12 38.10 -23.53
N THR A 186 8.46 39.32 -23.14
CA THR A 186 8.69 40.42 -24.08
C THR A 186 10.02 40.23 -24.80
N PRO A 187 10.23 40.88 -25.97
CA PRO A 187 11.53 40.84 -26.67
C PRO A 187 12.72 41.28 -25.81
N ALA A 188 12.53 42.28 -24.94
CA ALA A 188 13.57 42.73 -24.01
C ALA A 188 13.90 41.63 -22.96
N GLN A 189 12.89 40.97 -22.38
CA GLN A 189 13.10 39.84 -21.45
C GLN A 189 13.77 38.66 -22.15
N GLN A 190 13.41 38.39 -23.39
CA GLN A 190 14.03 37.32 -24.18
C GLN A 190 15.51 37.57 -24.42
N GLN A 191 15.89 38.84 -24.67
CA GLN A 191 17.29 39.22 -24.80
C GLN A 191 18.07 39.06 -23.51
N GLN A 192 17.48 39.44 -22.36
CA GLN A 192 18.06 39.22 -21.04
C GLN A 192 18.25 37.72 -20.76
N LEU A 193 17.24 36.88 -21.04
CA LEU A 193 17.33 35.44 -20.89
C LEU A 193 18.44 34.84 -21.74
N ARG A 194 18.59 35.33 -23.00
CA ARG A 194 19.67 34.91 -23.90
C ARG A 194 21.04 35.23 -23.33
N ALA A 195 21.25 36.49 -22.94
CA ALA A 195 22.53 36.92 -22.35
C ALA A 195 22.88 36.09 -21.09
N ARG A 196 21.90 35.82 -20.22
CA ARG A 196 22.13 35.03 -19.01
C ARG A 196 22.42 33.57 -19.32
N LEU A 197 21.75 32.98 -20.32
CA LEU A 197 22.01 31.63 -20.79
C LEU A 197 23.41 31.50 -21.43
N GLU A 198 23.84 32.49 -22.21
CA GLU A 198 25.18 32.54 -22.81
C GLU A 198 26.25 32.63 -21.70
N GLN A 199 26.09 33.53 -20.75
CA GLN A 199 26.96 33.64 -19.57
C GLN A 199 27.04 32.31 -18.79
N PHE A 200 25.92 31.65 -18.58
CA PHE A 200 25.88 30.32 -17.92
C PHE A 200 26.67 29.29 -18.72
N ARG A 201 26.51 29.26 -20.05
CA ARG A 201 27.24 28.33 -20.94
C ARG A 201 28.73 28.58 -20.96
N GLU A 202 29.16 29.84 -20.86
CA GLU A 202 30.58 30.19 -20.78
C GLU A 202 31.23 29.74 -19.48
N GLN A 203 30.45 29.73 -18.41
CA GLN A 203 30.93 29.23 -17.10
C GLN A 203 30.94 27.70 -16.94
N MET A 204 30.26 26.98 -17.85
CA MET A 204 30.17 25.54 -17.80
C MET A 204 31.31 24.89 -18.62
N PRO A 205 31.93 23.82 -18.08
CA PRO A 205 32.90 23.01 -18.83
C PRO A 205 32.28 22.44 -20.11
N ASP A 206 33.14 22.22 -21.13
CA ASP A 206 32.74 21.51 -22.33
C ASP A 206 32.13 20.16 -21.99
N GLY A 207 30.96 19.84 -22.54
CA GLY A 207 30.21 18.60 -22.26
C GLY A 207 28.97 18.75 -21.41
N VAL A 208 28.76 19.86 -20.72
CA VAL A 208 27.56 20.12 -19.88
C VAL A 208 26.61 21.13 -20.51
N ARG A 209 26.76 21.38 -21.82
CA ARG A 209 26.09 22.50 -22.54
C ARG A 209 24.64 22.26 -22.93
N GLY A 210 24.10 21.04 -22.74
CA GLY A 210 22.87 20.67 -23.41
C GLY A 210 21.72 20.25 -22.53
N ASN A 211 20.88 21.16 -22.12
CA ASN A 211 19.51 20.75 -21.82
C ASN A 211 18.62 21.07 -23.02
N GLY A 212 17.92 20.06 -23.55
CA GLY A 212 17.01 20.16 -24.69
C GLY A 212 15.85 21.14 -24.52
N HIS A 213 15.85 21.93 -23.42
CA HIS A 213 14.83 22.91 -23.08
C HIS A 213 15.31 24.40 -23.16
N ALA A 214 16.51 24.66 -23.68
CA ALA A 214 17.03 26.02 -23.81
C ALA A 214 16.09 26.93 -24.60
N ASP A 215 15.47 26.43 -25.68
CA ASP A 215 14.50 27.19 -26.46
C ASP A 215 13.23 27.57 -25.70
N ALA A 216 12.76 26.71 -24.83
CA ALA A 216 11.63 26.97 -23.95
C ALA A 216 12.00 28.01 -22.89
N LEU A 217 13.21 27.95 -22.32
CA LEU A 217 13.72 28.90 -21.35
C LEU A 217 13.74 30.32 -21.95
N LEU A 218 14.19 30.49 -23.20
CA LEU A 218 14.16 31.78 -23.91
C LEU A 218 12.74 32.34 -24.17
N ARG A 219 11.70 31.52 -23.96
CA ARG A 219 10.28 31.90 -24.04
C ARG A 219 9.63 32.04 -22.65
N GLY A 220 10.41 31.94 -21.57
CA GLY A 220 9.97 32.09 -20.19
C GLY A 220 9.40 30.84 -19.56
N ILE A 221 9.76 29.65 -20.06
CA ILE A 221 9.26 28.35 -19.64
C ILE A 221 10.43 27.43 -19.27
N ALA A 222 10.37 26.75 -18.10
CA ALA A 222 11.40 25.81 -17.68
C ALA A 222 10.81 24.61 -16.90
N SER A 223 11.59 23.53 -16.79
CA SER A 223 11.30 22.40 -15.89
C SER A 223 12.27 22.36 -14.72
N HIS A 224 11.76 22.09 -13.52
CA HIS A 224 12.53 21.99 -12.30
C HIS A 224 12.16 20.70 -11.55
N HIS A 225 13.00 19.69 -11.64
CA HIS A 225 12.81 18.41 -10.98
C HIS A 225 14.15 17.70 -10.69
N ALA A 226 14.12 16.63 -9.92
CA ALA A 226 15.32 15.93 -9.46
C ALA A 226 16.19 15.34 -10.60
N GLY A 227 15.64 15.16 -11.81
CA GLY A 227 16.39 14.69 -12.98
C GLY A 227 17.21 15.78 -13.69
N VAL A 228 17.05 17.04 -13.29
CA VAL A 228 17.78 18.18 -13.87
C VAL A 228 19.08 18.41 -13.09
N LEU A 229 20.15 18.81 -13.79
CA LEU A 229 21.43 19.15 -13.15
C LEU A 229 21.25 20.24 -12.07
N PRO A 230 21.97 20.14 -10.93
CA PRO A 230 21.91 21.15 -9.87
C PRO A 230 22.18 22.57 -10.37
N ALA A 231 23.27 22.79 -11.12
CA ALA A 231 23.60 24.11 -11.67
C ALA A 231 22.52 24.69 -12.60
N TRP A 232 21.83 23.84 -13.37
CA TRP A 232 20.70 24.26 -14.21
C TRP A 232 19.47 24.63 -13.37
N LYS A 233 19.23 23.93 -12.25
CA LYS A 233 18.15 24.28 -11.31
C LYS A 233 18.41 25.65 -10.67
N GLU A 234 19.64 25.91 -10.24
CA GLU A 234 20.04 27.20 -9.68
C GLU A 234 19.79 28.37 -10.68
N LEU A 235 20.15 28.16 -11.95
CA LEU A 235 19.85 29.13 -13.02
C LEU A 235 18.33 29.36 -13.14
N ILE A 236 17.53 28.30 -13.15
CA ILE A 236 16.06 28.42 -13.24
C ILE A 236 15.50 29.18 -12.03
N GLU A 237 15.99 28.91 -10.85
CA GLU A 237 15.57 29.56 -9.60
C GLU A 237 15.89 31.04 -9.61
N GLU A 238 17.11 31.42 -10.02
CA GLU A 238 17.53 32.80 -10.19
C GLU A 238 16.65 33.56 -11.23
N LEU A 239 16.47 32.98 -12.43
CA LEU A 239 15.68 33.57 -13.49
C LEU A 239 14.19 33.69 -13.12
N PHE A 240 13.66 32.77 -12.33
CA PHE A 240 12.27 32.82 -11.87
C PHE A 240 12.09 33.89 -10.78
N GLN A 241 13.01 33.96 -9.82
CA GLN A 241 13.02 35.00 -8.78
C GLN A 241 13.18 36.40 -9.40
N GLY A 242 14.02 36.51 -10.44
CA GLY A 242 14.17 37.72 -11.24
C GLY A 242 12.95 38.06 -12.11
N GLY A 243 11.90 37.24 -12.14
CA GLY A 243 10.67 37.44 -12.90
C GLY A 243 10.81 37.30 -14.43
N LEU A 244 11.94 36.75 -14.88
CA LEU A 244 12.19 36.47 -16.30
C LEU A 244 11.48 35.22 -16.78
N LEU A 245 11.43 34.16 -15.92
CA LEU A 245 10.61 32.98 -16.19
C LEU A 245 9.17 33.21 -15.74
N LYS A 246 8.22 32.78 -16.55
CA LYS A 246 6.79 32.96 -16.34
C LYS A 246 6.09 31.66 -15.90
N VAL A 247 6.60 30.50 -16.34
CA VAL A 247 6.06 29.19 -15.99
C VAL A 247 7.20 28.22 -15.68
N VAL A 248 7.16 27.62 -14.51
CA VAL A 248 8.06 26.54 -14.12
C VAL A 248 7.24 25.29 -13.86
N LEU A 249 7.56 24.20 -14.59
CA LEU A 249 6.95 22.89 -14.37
C LEU A 249 7.80 22.11 -13.39
N ALA A 250 7.22 21.67 -12.27
CA ALA A 250 7.99 21.09 -11.20
C ALA A 250 7.32 19.83 -10.61
N THR A 251 8.14 18.98 -10.01
CA THR A 251 7.67 17.91 -9.14
C THR A 251 7.41 18.45 -7.73
N GLU A 252 6.77 17.63 -6.87
CA GLU A 252 6.45 18.05 -5.49
C GLU A 252 7.68 18.49 -4.68
N THR A 253 8.88 18.02 -5.03
CA THR A 253 10.13 18.38 -4.37
C THR A 253 10.42 19.88 -4.36
N LEU A 254 9.87 20.66 -5.32
CA LEU A 254 9.98 22.12 -5.32
C LEU A 254 9.08 22.77 -4.24
N ALA A 255 8.07 22.05 -3.75
CA ALA A 255 7.18 22.57 -2.72
C ALA A 255 7.88 22.77 -1.38
N ALA A 256 8.97 22.06 -1.12
CA ALA A 256 9.72 22.06 0.12
C ALA A 256 11.15 22.61 -0.05
N GLY A 257 11.65 23.32 0.94
CA GLY A 257 13.07 23.71 1.08
C GLY A 257 13.60 24.77 0.13
N ILE A 258 12.87 25.19 -0.93
CA ILE A 258 13.35 26.15 -1.90
C ILE A 258 12.55 27.45 -1.79
N ASN A 259 13.23 28.59 -1.68
CA ASN A 259 12.58 29.91 -1.68
C ASN A 259 12.24 30.39 -3.09
N MET A 260 11.19 29.80 -3.66
CA MET A 260 10.75 30.10 -5.03
C MET A 260 9.23 30.37 -5.04
N PRO A 261 8.78 31.54 -4.54
CA PRO A 261 7.37 31.88 -4.52
C PRO A 261 6.89 32.32 -5.90
N ALA A 262 5.67 31.93 -6.27
CA ALA A 262 4.98 32.32 -7.50
C ALA A 262 3.73 33.13 -7.20
N ARG A 263 3.20 33.89 -8.17
CA ARG A 263 1.85 34.48 -8.03
C ARG A 263 0.80 33.37 -7.98
N SER A 264 0.98 32.32 -8.81
CA SER A 264 0.05 31.20 -8.90
C SER A 264 0.74 29.87 -8.75
N THR A 265 0.04 28.91 -8.14
CA THR A 265 0.39 27.50 -8.17
C THR A 265 -0.71 26.71 -8.89
N VAL A 266 -0.31 25.79 -9.76
CA VAL A 266 -1.20 24.90 -10.51
C VAL A 266 -0.90 23.47 -10.12
N ILE A 267 -1.92 22.73 -9.68
CA ILE A 267 -1.79 21.33 -9.24
C ILE A 267 -2.52 20.47 -10.26
N CYS A 268 -1.77 19.74 -11.09
CA CYS A 268 -2.30 19.00 -12.25
C CYS A 268 -2.94 17.65 -11.91
N ALA A 269 -2.69 17.11 -10.73
CA ALA A 269 -3.31 15.88 -10.23
C ALA A 269 -3.51 15.97 -8.73
N LEU A 270 -4.54 15.30 -8.19
CA LEU A 270 -4.85 15.26 -6.75
C LEU A 270 -4.57 13.89 -6.14
N SER A 271 -3.91 13.01 -6.90
CA SER A 271 -3.35 11.74 -6.46
C SER A 271 -1.96 11.54 -7.03
N LYS A 272 -1.15 10.74 -6.35
CA LYS A 272 0.20 10.40 -6.80
C LYS A 272 0.44 8.89 -6.75
N ARG A 273 1.36 8.43 -7.59
CA ARG A 273 1.83 7.04 -7.58
C ARG A 273 2.89 6.88 -6.50
N THR A 274 2.69 5.87 -5.66
CA THR A 274 3.66 5.39 -4.66
C THR A 274 4.07 3.96 -5.00
N GLU A 275 4.99 3.39 -4.28
CA GLU A 275 5.41 1.97 -4.42
C GLU A 275 4.24 1.00 -4.23
N THR A 276 3.31 1.32 -3.33
CA THR A 276 2.11 0.51 -3.04
C THR A 276 0.93 0.78 -3.97
N GLY A 277 1.08 1.69 -4.97
CA GLY A 277 0.03 2.04 -5.92
C GLY A 277 -0.32 3.52 -5.96
N HIS A 278 -1.51 3.88 -6.44
CA HIS A 278 -2.00 5.25 -6.45
C HIS A 278 -2.69 5.60 -5.13
N ARG A 279 -2.30 6.72 -4.50
CA ARG A 279 -2.99 7.29 -3.35
C ARG A 279 -3.40 8.75 -3.59
N PRO A 280 -4.49 9.24 -2.97
CA PRO A 280 -4.81 10.67 -2.93
C PRO A 280 -3.69 11.45 -2.25
N LEU A 281 -3.58 12.74 -2.57
CA LEU A 281 -2.71 13.67 -1.86
C LEU A 281 -3.18 13.81 -0.41
N MET A 282 -2.21 13.95 0.50
CA MET A 282 -2.48 14.38 1.87
C MET A 282 -2.79 15.88 1.88
N ALA A 283 -3.53 16.34 2.88
CA ALA A 283 -3.86 17.77 3.01
C ALA A 283 -2.58 18.62 3.16
N SER A 284 -1.61 18.16 3.92
CA SER A 284 -0.31 18.82 4.11
C SER A 284 0.47 18.96 2.78
N GLU A 285 0.49 17.93 1.93
CA GLU A 285 1.13 17.97 0.61
C GLU A 285 0.48 19.03 -0.29
N PHE A 286 -0.85 19.04 -0.33
CA PHE A 286 -1.60 20.03 -1.10
C PHE A 286 -1.36 21.45 -0.57
N LEU A 287 -1.43 21.66 0.76
CA LEU A 287 -1.23 22.95 1.40
C LEU A 287 0.20 23.47 1.23
N GLN A 288 1.21 22.60 1.22
CA GLN A 288 2.60 22.94 0.98
C GLN A 288 2.81 23.47 -0.45
N MET A 289 2.23 22.80 -1.47
CA MET A 289 2.22 23.29 -2.84
C MET A 289 1.44 24.60 -2.98
N ALA A 290 0.25 24.68 -2.36
CA ALA A 290 -0.55 25.90 -2.32
C ALA A 290 0.19 27.05 -1.61
N GLY A 291 1.04 26.70 -0.62
CA GLY A 291 1.89 27.62 0.12
C GLY A 291 2.86 28.44 -0.73
N ARG A 292 3.23 27.94 -1.89
CA ARG A 292 4.10 28.66 -2.84
C ARG A 292 3.39 29.76 -3.62
N ALA A 293 2.06 29.86 -3.54
CA ALA A 293 1.30 30.93 -4.19
C ALA A 293 1.29 32.21 -3.36
N GLY A 294 1.46 33.37 -4.02
CA GLY A 294 1.44 34.69 -3.41
C GLY A 294 2.82 35.15 -2.91
N ARG A 295 3.47 36.02 -3.67
CA ARG A 295 4.77 36.63 -3.34
C ARG A 295 4.61 37.76 -2.35
N ARG A 296 5.22 37.63 -1.18
CA ARG A 296 5.17 38.67 -0.13
C ARG A 296 5.74 40.00 -0.67
N GLY A 297 5.03 41.10 -0.46
CA GLY A 297 5.43 42.44 -0.91
C GLY A 297 5.18 42.73 -2.40
N LEU A 298 4.83 41.73 -3.21
CA LEU A 298 4.59 41.88 -4.66
C LEU A 298 3.15 41.58 -5.06
N ASP A 299 2.49 40.61 -4.41
CA ASP A 299 1.14 40.18 -4.80
C ASP A 299 0.13 40.49 -3.67
N GLN A 300 -1.04 41.03 -4.03
CA GLN A 300 -2.14 41.25 -3.09
C GLN A 300 -2.88 39.92 -2.80
N LYS A 301 -2.87 38.98 -3.73
CA LYS A 301 -3.54 37.67 -3.65
C LYS A 301 -2.71 36.61 -4.36
N GLY A 302 -2.57 35.44 -3.76
CA GLY A 302 -2.01 34.25 -4.38
C GLY A 302 -3.14 33.39 -4.98
N HIS A 303 -2.86 32.71 -6.08
CA HIS A 303 -3.84 31.88 -6.77
C HIS A 303 -3.43 30.41 -6.73
N VAL A 304 -4.33 29.55 -6.27
CA VAL A 304 -4.15 28.09 -6.28
C VAL A 304 -5.15 27.49 -7.26
N VAL A 305 -4.66 26.83 -8.29
CA VAL A 305 -5.47 26.25 -9.35
C VAL A 305 -5.34 24.73 -9.34
N ALA A 306 -6.40 24.04 -8.95
CA ALA A 306 -6.50 22.59 -9.15
C ALA A 306 -7.04 22.31 -10.57
N VAL A 307 -6.39 21.41 -11.27
CA VAL A 307 -6.74 21.03 -12.65
C VAL A 307 -7.53 19.73 -12.65
N GLN A 308 -8.56 19.63 -13.45
CA GLN A 308 -9.33 18.42 -13.66
C GLN A 308 -8.45 17.31 -14.23
N SER A 309 -8.41 16.15 -13.58
CA SER A 309 -7.80 14.94 -14.12
C SER A 309 -8.86 13.96 -14.64
N ARG A 310 -8.42 12.81 -15.14
CA ARG A 310 -9.35 11.72 -15.53
C ARG A 310 -10.02 11.07 -14.32
N PHE A 311 -9.43 11.17 -13.14
CA PHE A 311 -9.81 10.42 -11.95
C PHE A 311 -10.35 11.33 -10.85
N GLU A 312 -9.87 12.58 -10.76
CA GLU A 312 -10.24 13.52 -9.71
C GLU A 312 -10.85 14.79 -10.29
N GLY A 313 -11.73 15.41 -9.50
CA GLY A 313 -12.46 16.60 -9.91
C GLY A 313 -12.62 17.63 -8.78
N VAL A 314 -13.67 18.43 -8.93
CA VAL A 314 -13.99 19.55 -8.03
C VAL A 314 -14.17 19.11 -6.56
N ARG A 315 -14.67 17.89 -6.29
CA ARG A 315 -14.94 17.45 -4.92
C ARG A 315 -13.67 17.18 -4.16
N GLU A 316 -12.76 16.45 -4.80
CA GLU A 316 -11.44 16.11 -4.26
C GLU A 316 -10.63 17.39 -4.05
N ALA A 317 -10.64 18.31 -5.04
CA ALA A 317 -9.98 19.61 -4.92
C ALA A 317 -10.57 20.44 -3.77
N GLY A 318 -11.89 20.51 -3.65
CA GLY A 318 -12.57 21.23 -2.57
C GLY A 318 -12.33 20.62 -1.20
N HIS A 319 -12.28 19.29 -1.11
CA HIS A 319 -11.94 18.59 0.12
C HIS A 319 -10.53 18.97 0.59
N LEU A 320 -9.52 18.84 -0.27
CA LEU A 320 -8.15 19.21 0.04
C LEU A 320 -7.98 20.69 0.42
N ALA A 321 -8.66 21.59 -0.32
CA ALA A 321 -8.58 23.02 -0.07
C ALA A 321 -9.25 23.46 1.26
N THR A 322 -10.16 22.65 1.81
CA THR A 322 -10.86 22.94 3.08
C THR A 322 -10.42 22.04 4.24
N SER A 323 -9.58 21.05 3.98
CA SER A 323 -9.07 20.16 5.01
C SER A 323 -8.04 20.89 5.88
N PRO A 324 -8.03 20.63 7.22
CA PRO A 324 -6.90 21.03 8.06
C PRO A 324 -5.63 20.31 7.63
N ALA A 325 -4.49 20.80 8.05
CA ALA A 325 -3.22 20.09 7.88
C ALA A 325 -3.25 18.73 8.59
N ASP A 326 -2.40 17.81 8.12
CA ASP A 326 -2.28 16.50 8.76
C ASP A 326 -1.54 16.62 10.11
N PRO A 327 -1.82 15.73 11.08
CA PRO A 327 -1.07 15.68 12.32
C PRO A 327 0.35 15.16 12.09
N LEU A 328 1.30 15.62 12.87
CA LEU A 328 2.62 15.03 12.97
C LEU A 328 2.51 13.64 13.61
N VAL A 329 3.18 12.69 13.01
CA VAL A 329 3.36 11.34 13.54
C VAL A 329 4.85 11.05 13.68
N SER A 330 5.22 10.27 14.66
CA SER A 330 6.60 9.87 14.83
C SER A 330 7.01 8.82 13.82
N GLN A 331 8.17 9.00 13.22
CA GLN A 331 8.86 8.03 12.38
C GLN A 331 10.09 7.45 13.07
N PHE A 332 10.20 7.64 14.38
CA PHE A 332 11.33 7.20 15.17
C PHE A 332 11.59 5.71 15.02
N THR A 333 12.73 5.38 14.45
CA THR A 333 13.19 4.01 14.21
C THR A 333 14.65 3.92 14.65
N PRO A 334 14.97 3.16 15.71
CA PRO A 334 16.35 2.95 16.15
C PRO A 334 17.20 2.34 15.03
N SER A 335 18.44 2.84 14.89
CA SER A 335 19.44 2.31 13.95
C SER A 335 20.60 1.64 14.70
N TYR A 336 21.43 0.84 13.99
CA TYR A 336 22.59 0.19 14.56
C TYR A 336 23.59 1.19 15.15
N SER A 337 23.88 2.26 14.39
CA SER A 337 24.81 3.30 14.85
C SER A 337 24.26 4.07 16.04
N MET A 338 22.95 4.33 16.09
CA MET A 338 22.29 4.94 17.26
C MET A 338 22.49 4.09 18.52
N VAL A 339 22.18 2.77 18.42
CA VAL A 339 22.31 1.86 19.57
C VAL A 339 23.75 1.81 20.08
N LEU A 340 24.74 1.70 19.18
CA LEU A 340 26.15 1.73 19.56
C LEU A 340 26.54 3.05 20.21
N ASN A 341 26.15 4.19 19.63
CA ASN A 341 26.47 5.50 20.21
C ASN A 341 25.81 5.72 21.59
N LEU A 342 24.58 5.21 21.80
CA LEU A 342 23.93 5.24 23.11
C LEU A 342 24.69 4.39 24.13
N LEU A 343 25.03 3.13 23.82
CA LEU A 343 25.73 2.22 24.71
C LEU A 343 27.19 2.66 25.00
N GLN A 344 27.77 3.50 24.15
CA GLN A 344 29.08 4.09 24.40
C GLN A 344 29.08 5.06 25.58
N ARG A 345 27.92 5.65 25.90
CA ARG A 345 27.82 6.77 26.86
C ARG A 345 26.91 6.49 28.04
N TYR A 346 25.89 5.66 27.81
CA TYR A 346 24.83 5.41 28.75
C TYR A 346 24.76 3.95 29.12
N SER A 347 24.41 3.67 30.36
CA SER A 347 23.99 2.33 30.77
C SER A 347 22.70 1.90 30.05
N LEU A 348 22.41 0.61 30.02
CA LEU A 348 21.20 0.09 29.37
C LEU A 348 19.89 0.74 29.90
N PRO A 349 19.69 0.95 31.21
CA PRO A 349 18.52 1.68 31.72
C PRO A 349 18.43 3.13 31.27
N GLU A 350 19.55 3.85 31.24
CA GLU A 350 19.58 5.25 30.77
C GLU A 350 19.31 5.34 29.27
N ALA A 351 19.85 4.41 28.48
CA ALA A 351 19.55 4.28 27.05
C ALA A 351 18.06 4.01 26.81
N GLN A 352 17.44 3.15 27.65
CA GLN A 352 16.00 2.90 27.61
C GLN A 352 15.22 4.20 27.87
N GLU A 353 15.57 4.95 28.89
CA GLU A 353 14.89 6.21 29.20
C GLU A 353 14.97 7.20 28.03
N LEU A 354 16.12 7.30 27.36
CA LEU A 354 16.29 8.18 26.18
C LEU A 354 15.41 7.75 25.01
N VAL A 355 15.37 6.46 24.68
CA VAL A 355 14.52 5.92 23.61
C VAL A 355 13.03 6.12 23.92
N GLU A 356 12.66 5.99 25.19
CA GLU A 356 11.28 6.22 25.64
C GLU A 356 10.87 7.70 25.66
N ARG A 357 11.79 8.65 25.45
CA ARG A 357 11.51 10.08 25.25
C ARG A 357 11.05 10.40 23.82
N SER A 358 10.98 9.44 22.88
CA SER A 358 10.55 9.71 21.50
C SER A 358 9.13 10.28 21.42
N PHE A 359 8.87 11.09 20.40
CA PHE A 359 7.53 11.65 20.14
C PHE A 359 6.48 10.57 19.92
N GLY A 360 6.88 9.45 19.30
CA GLY A 360 6.00 8.27 19.14
C GLY A 360 5.55 7.69 20.49
N ARG A 361 6.45 7.61 21.46
CA ARG A 361 6.12 7.18 22.82
C ARG A 361 5.20 8.17 23.52
N TYR A 362 5.48 9.48 23.35
CA TYR A 362 4.61 10.53 23.88
C TYR A 362 3.19 10.45 23.32
N LEU A 363 3.04 10.36 21.98
CA LEU A 363 1.73 10.22 21.33
C LEU A 363 0.99 8.95 21.78
N ALA A 364 1.72 7.84 21.93
CA ALA A 364 1.16 6.60 22.47
C ALA A 364 0.65 6.79 23.90
N SER A 365 1.32 7.59 24.73
CA SER A 365 0.93 7.86 26.11
C SER A 365 -0.36 8.67 26.24
N LEU A 366 -0.67 9.57 25.31
CA LEU A 366 -1.88 10.39 25.32
C LEU A 366 -3.17 9.56 25.24
N GLY A 367 -3.16 8.46 24.48
CA GLY A 367 -4.30 7.54 24.39
C GLY A 367 -4.30 6.41 25.43
N MET A 368 -3.27 6.32 26.27
CA MET A 368 -3.13 5.19 27.21
C MET A 368 -4.15 5.22 28.35
N ALA A 369 -4.47 6.38 28.87
CA ALA A 369 -5.43 6.51 29.96
C ALA A 369 -6.82 6.02 29.56
N ASP A 370 -7.28 6.40 28.38
CA ASP A 370 -8.58 5.97 27.85
C ASP A 370 -8.60 4.46 27.56
N GLU A 371 -7.50 3.95 26.97
CA GLU A 371 -7.37 2.52 26.66
C GLU A 371 -7.25 1.68 27.94
N GLN A 372 -6.49 2.14 28.94
CA GLN A 372 -6.43 1.50 30.25
C GLN A 372 -7.79 1.50 30.95
N GLN A 373 -8.56 2.59 30.85
CA GLN A 373 -9.92 2.64 31.38
C GLN A 373 -10.85 1.68 30.64
N ALA A 374 -10.72 1.56 29.32
CA ALA A 374 -11.48 0.59 28.53
C ALA A 374 -11.13 -0.85 28.92
N ILE A 375 -9.84 -1.16 29.07
CA ILE A 375 -9.35 -2.47 29.55
C ILE A 375 -9.89 -2.75 30.95
N GLN A 376 -9.88 -1.78 31.84
CA GLN A 376 -10.41 -1.93 33.22
C GLN A 376 -11.90 -2.20 33.19
N LYS A 377 -12.70 -1.50 32.36
CA LYS A 377 -14.13 -1.75 32.19
C LYS A 377 -14.41 -3.17 31.69
N LEU A 378 -13.66 -3.63 30.68
CA LEU A 378 -13.77 -4.98 30.16
C LEU A 378 -13.36 -6.02 31.18
N SER A 379 -12.29 -5.78 31.97
CA SER A 379 -11.85 -6.72 33.01
C SER A 379 -12.88 -6.87 34.13
N VAL A 380 -13.53 -5.79 34.55
CA VAL A 380 -14.64 -5.85 35.52
C VAL A 380 -15.83 -6.60 34.91
N GLN A 381 -16.16 -6.38 33.64
CA GLN A 381 -17.23 -7.09 32.96
C GLN A 381 -16.97 -8.59 32.85
N VAL A 382 -15.72 -8.99 32.53
CA VAL A 382 -15.30 -10.40 32.51
C VAL A 382 -15.48 -11.03 33.89
N GLU A 383 -15.02 -10.34 34.94
CA GLU A 383 -15.10 -10.84 36.31
C GLU A 383 -16.55 -11.06 36.78
N VAL A 384 -17.43 -10.09 36.49
CA VAL A 384 -18.86 -10.20 36.76
C VAL A 384 -19.51 -11.38 36.02
N LEU A 385 -19.19 -11.54 34.75
CA LEU A 385 -19.69 -12.68 33.95
C LEU A 385 -19.16 -14.01 34.45
N ARG A 386 -17.88 -14.10 34.82
CA ARG A 386 -17.27 -15.32 35.38
C ARG A 386 -17.94 -15.70 36.72
N GLN A 387 -18.15 -14.73 37.62
CA GLN A 387 -18.82 -14.99 38.91
C GLN A 387 -20.25 -15.49 38.72
N ASN A 388 -21.02 -14.86 37.80
CA ASN A 388 -22.37 -15.28 37.47
C ASN A 388 -22.46 -16.67 36.82
N LEU A 389 -21.42 -17.08 36.11
CA LEU A 389 -21.36 -18.35 35.39
C LEU A 389 -20.61 -19.45 36.16
N ALA A 390 -19.88 -19.11 37.23
CA ALA A 390 -19.15 -20.07 38.06
C ALA A 390 -20.01 -21.23 38.64
N PRO A 391 -21.25 -20.98 39.14
CA PRO A 391 -22.07 -22.06 39.72
C PRO A 391 -22.70 -22.95 38.67
N VAL A 392 -22.55 -22.68 37.36
CA VAL A 392 -23.19 -23.47 36.30
C VAL A 392 -22.43 -24.75 36.02
N PRO A 393 -23.04 -25.94 36.10
CA PRO A 393 -22.39 -27.21 35.78
C PRO A 393 -22.28 -27.41 34.26
N TRP A 394 -21.30 -26.77 33.67
CA TRP A 394 -21.07 -26.70 32.21
C TRP A 394 -20.96 -28.06 31.54
N GLN A 395 -20.34 -29.04 32.21
CA GLN A 395 -20.22 -30.41 31.69
C GLN A 395 -21.58 -31.01 31.34
N GLN A 396 -22.59 -30.78 32.20
CA GLN A 396 -23.95 -31.25 31.94
C GLN A 396 -24.59 -30.49 30.78
N LEU A 397 -24.39 -29.17 30.64
CA LEU A 397 -24.92 -28.40 29.55
C LEU A 397 -24.27 -28.78 28.22
N ASP A 398 -22.95 -28.96 28.21
CA ASP A 398 -22.19 -29.37 27.02
C ASP A 398 -22.58 -30.80 26.58
N SER A 399 -22.78 -31.72 27.54
CA SER A 399 -23.30 -33.08 27.29
C SER A 399 -24.70 -33.00 26.64
N TYR A 400 -25.59 -32.21 27.24
CA TYR A 400 -26.93 -32.01 26.70
C TYR A 400 -26.93 -31.47 25.27
N GLU A 401 -26.08 -30.48 24.97
CA GLU A 401 -26.00 -29.89 23.60
C GLU A 401 -25.40 -30.87 22.59
N LYS A 402 -24.48 -31.76 23.02
CA LYS A 402 -23.95 -32.84 22.17
C LYS A 402 -25.08 -33.84 21.82
N GLU A 403 -25.83 -34.28 22.80
CA GLU A 403 -26.96 -35.18 22.56
C GLU A 403 -28.06 -34.51 21.70
N ARG A 404 -28.31 -33.23 21.91
CA ARG A 404 -29.24 -32.47 21.11
C ARG A 404 -28.77 -32.27 19.66
N ALA A 405 -27.44 -32.13 19.43
CA ALA A 405 -26.87 -32.07 18.09
C ALA A 405 -27.02 -33.43 17.37
N LYS A 406 -26.75 -34.56 18.08
CA LYS A 406 -26.99 -35.89 17.53
C LYS A 406 -28.47 -36.08 17.15
N LEU A 407 -29.41 -35.71 18.03
CA LEU A 407 -30.85 -35.80 17.71
C LEU A 407 -31.20 -35.00 16.43
N ARG A 408 -30.58 -33.83 16.22
CA ARG A 408 -30.84 -33.04 15.00
C ARG A 408 -30.35 -33.77 13.75
N GLU A 409 -29.21 -34.46 13.85
CA GLU A 409 -28.65 -35.20 12.71
C GLU A 409 -29.47 -36.49 12.45
N GLU A 410 -29.83 -37.25 13.52
CA GLU A 410 -30.71 -38.41 13.37
C GLU A 410 -32.07 -38.03 12.74
N ARG A 411 -32.66 -36.92 13.17
CA ARG A 411 -33.90 -36.41 12.56
C ARG A 411 -33.73 -35.98 11.10
N ARG A 412 -32.54 -35.46 10.75
CA ARG A 412 -32.19 -35.12 9.37
C ARG A 412 -32.10 -36.35 8.51
N LEU A 413 -31.38 -37.37 8.99
CA LEU A 413 -31.25 -38.67 8.31
C LEU A 413 -32.62 -39.34 8.12
N LEU A 414 -33.45 -39.35 9.18
CA LEU A 414 -34.81 -39.89 9.09
C LEU A 414 -35.65 -39.16 7.98
N ARG A 415 -35.49 -37.86 7.85
CA ARG A 415 -36.21 -37.10 6.81
C ARG A 415 -35.73 -37.50 5.42
N ILE A 416 -34.43 -37.69 5.20
CA ILE A 416 -33.84 -38.13 3.92
C ILE A 416 -34.31 -39.54 3.58
N LEU A 417 -34.22 -40.47 4.56
CA LEU A 417 -34.66 -41.86 4.33
C LEU A 417 -36.14 -41.96 4.04
N LYS A 418 -37.00 -41.18 4.72
CA LYS A 418 -38.43 -41.10 4.41
C LYS A 418 -38.70 -40.55 3.01
N GLN A 419 -37.94 -39.58 2.58
CA GLN A 419 -38.06 -39.06 1.24
C GLN A 419 -37.64 -40.08 0.19
N GLN A 420 -36.49 -40.72 0.37
CA GLN A 420 -35.98 -41.77 -0.55
C GLN A 420 -36.96 -43.00 -0.63
N ALA A 421 -37.42 -43.45 0.54
CA ALA A 421 -38.41 -44.54 0.55
C ALA A 421 -39.72 -44.17 -0.21
N GLY A 422 -40.15 -42.89 -0.05
CA GLY A 422 -41.30 -42.37 -0.80
C GLY A 422 -41.08 -42.29 -2.30
N GLU A 423 -39.91 -41.89 -2.74
CA GLU A 423 -39.51 -41.84 -4.16
C GLU A 423 -39.42 -43.24 -4.76
N THR A 424 -38.83 -44.18 -4.05
CA THR A 424 -38.72 -45.59 -4.49
C THR A 424 -40.10 -46.20 -4.61
N LEU A 425 -40.94 -46.03 -3.60
CA LEU A 425 -42.34 -46.57 -3.64
C LEU A 425 -43.14 -45.92 -4.78
N ALA A 426 -43.02 -44.63 -5.02
CA ALA A 426 -43.67 -43.93 -6.11
C ALA A 426 -43.22 -44.49 -7.51
N HIS A 427 -41.92 -44.84 -7.60
CA HIS A 427 -41.39 -45.44 -8.83
C HIS A 427 -41.90 -46.85 -9.01
N GLU A 428 -41.90 -47.70 -8.01
CA GLU A 428 -42.44 -49.05 -8.03
C GLU A 428 -43.92 -49.07 -8.33
N LEU A 429 -44.70 -48.16 -7.71
CA LEU A 429 -46.13 -47.98 -8.02
C LEU A 429 -46.36 -47.58 -9.47
N THR A 430 -45.58 -46.68 -9.98
CA THR A 430 -45.69 -46.21 -11.38
C THR A 430 -45.39 -47.35 -12.36
N MET A 431 -44.38 -48.18 -12.12
CA MET A 431 -44.05 -49.33 -12.93
C MET A 431 -45.16 -50.42 -12.85
N ALA A 432 -45.70 -50.67 -11.62
CA ALA A 432 -46.77 -51.59 -11.44
C ALA A 432 -48.10 -51.18 -12.16
N LEU A 433 -48.37 -49.87 -12.21
CA LEU A 433 -49.51 -49.31 -12.95
C LEU A 433 -49.44 -49.58 -14.46
N GLU A 434 -48.25 -49.78 -15.04
CA GLU A 434 -48.13 -50.15 -16.44
C GLU A 434 -48.81 -51.51 -16.74
N PHE A 435 -48.77 -52.45 -15.77
CA PHE A 435 -49.36 -53.78 -15.88
C PHE A 435 -50.77 -53.92 -15.25
N ALA A 436 -51.23 -52.89 -14.53
CA ALA A 436 -52.55 -52.90 -13.88
C ALA A 436 -53.67 -53.04 -14.88
N SER A 437 -54.64 -53.91 -14.62
CA SER A 437 -55.84 -54.14 -15.46
C SER A 437 -57.01 -53.23 -15.08
N PRO A 438 -57.93 -52.97 -16.01
CA PRO A 438 -59.21 -52.33 -15.63
C PRO A 438 -59.86 -53.13 -14.52
N GLY A 439 -60.30 -52.45 -13.46
CA GLY A 439 -60.87 -53.08 -12.26
C GLY A 439 -59.91 -52.97 -11.06
N THR A 440 -58.67 -52.58 -11.25
CA THR A 440 -57.67 -52.33 -10.17
C THR A 440 -58.19 -51.24 -9.24
N ILE A 441 -58.21 -51.54 -7.94
CA ILE A 441 -58.55 -50.61 -6.86
C ILE A 441 -57.29 -49.88 -6.44
N ILE A 442 -57.35 -48.58 -6.54
CA ILE A 442 -56.25 -47.69 -6.23
C ILE A 442 -56.64 -46.56 -5.28
N THR A 443 -55.68 -46.07 -4.50
CA THR A 443 -55.82 -44.80 -3.80
C THR A 443 -55.17 -43.71 -4.61
N VAL A 444 -55.93 -42.65 -4.91
CA VAL A 444 -55.47 -41.47 -5.67
C VAL A 444 -55.32 -40.30 -4.68
N LYS A 445 -54.21 -39.63 -4.75
CA LYS A 445 -53.93 -38.39 -4.02
C LYS A 445 -53.20 -37.42 -4.91
N SER A 446 -53.80 -36.28 -5.17
CA SER A 446 -53.18 -35.24 -6.00
C SER A 446 -53.17 -33.88 -5.29
N PRO A 447 -52.03 -33.47 -4.73
CA PRO A 447 -51.94 -32.12 -4.11
C PRO A 447 -52.20 -30.99 -5.09
N HIS A 448 -51.83 -31.18 -6.35
CA HIS A 448 -52.03 -30.16 -7.42
C HIS A 448 -53.51 -30.00 -7.81
N LEU A 449 -54.31 -31.02 -7.58
CA LEU A 449 -55.77 -31.01 -7.87
C LEU A 449 -56.61 -30.85 -6.64
N GLN A 450 -55.98 -30.53 -5.47
CA GLN A 450 -56.65 -30.41 -4.14
C GLN A 450 -57.49 -31.66 -3.79
N LEU A 451 -57.05 -32.84 -4.21
CA LEU A 451 -57.70 -34.10 -3.93
C LEU A 451 -57.09 -34.72 -2.65
N SER A 452 -57.87 -34.89 -1.64
CA SER A 452 -57.56 -35.74 -0.48
C SER A 452 -57.48 -37.21 -0.93
N PRO A 453 -56.74 -38.08 -0.19
CA PRO A 453 -56.72 -39.52 -0.55
C PRO A 453 -58.12 -40.07 -0.70
N ALA A 454 -58.42 -40.60 -1.87
CA ALA A 454 -59.72 -41.16 -2.20
C ALA A 454 -59.56 -42.54 -2.88
N GLY A 455 -60.42 -43.52 -2.51
CA GLY A 455 -60.44 -44.78 -3.19
C GLY A 455 -61.05 -44.61 -4.62
N ALA A 456 -60.44 -45.20 -5.59
CA ALA A 456 -60.86 -45.15 -6.96
C ALA A 456 -60.60 -46.52 -7.64
N VAL A 457 -61.37 -46.80 -8.71
CA VAL A 457 -61.15 -47.98 -9.57
C VAL A 457 -60.59 -47.49 -10.91
N LEU A 458 -59.51 -48.10 -11.36
CA LEU A 458 -58.95 -47.90 -12.70
C LEU A 458 -59.92 -48.54 -13.72
N VAL A 459 -60.45 -47.72 -14.65
CA VAL A 459 -61.39 -48.16 -15.65
C VAL A 459 -60.73 -48.27 -17.03
N GLU A 460 -59.93 -47.31 -17.39
CA GLU A 460 -59.25 -47.30 -18.69
C GLU A 460 -57.87 -46.61 -18.59
N LYS A 461 -56.91 -47.10 -19.43
CA LYS A 461 -55.65 -46.36 -19.63
C LYS A 461 -55.72 -45.62 -20.94
N ARG A 462 -55.40 -44.33 -20.95
CA ARG A 462 -55.43 -43.47 -22.13
C ARG A 462 -54.03 -42.93 -22.41
N ALA A 463 -53.66 -42.70 -23.68
CA ALA A 463 -52.37 -42.15 -24.04
C ALA A 463 -52.19 -40.79 -23.40
N GLY A 464 -51.08 -40.59 -22.65
CA GLY A 464 -50.71 -39.34 -22.00
C GLY A 464 -49.67 -38.57 -22.80
N PRO A 465 -49.36 -37.30 -22.42
CA PRO A 465 -48.32 -36.51 -23.08
C PRO A 465 -46.89 -36.95 -22.73
N GLY A 466 -46.69 -38.00 -21.93
CA GLY A 466 -45.37 -38.51 -21.47
C GLY A 466 -45.23 -40.01 -21.68
N GLN A 467 -44.21 -40.59 -21.07
CA GLN A 467 -43.85 -42.01 -21.15
C GLN A 467 -44.93 -42.94 -20.56
N PHE A 468 -45.69 -42.44 -19.56
CA PHE A 468 -46.71 -43.19 -18.82
C PHE A 468 -48.12 -42.77 -19.24
N PRO A 469 -49.10 -43.73 -19.26
CA PRO A 469 -50.47 -43.44 -19.60
C PRO A 469 -51.16 -42.56 -18.54
N LEU A 470 -52.23 -41.88 -18.96
CA LEU A 470 -53.20 -41.31 -18.04
C LEU A 470 -54.21 -42.38 -17.66
N LEU A 471 -54.66 -42.36 -16.43
CA LEU A 471 -55.56 -43.33 -15.83
C LEU A 471 -56.93 -42.68 -15.73
N LEU A 472 -57.94 -43.26 -16.42
CA LEU A 472 -59.32 -42.89 -16.20
C LEU A 472 -59.85 -43.71 -15.03
N CYS A 473 -60.20 -43.04 -13.96
CA CYS A 473 -60.65 -43.64 -12.68
C CYS A 473 -62.02 -43.16 -12.30
N LEU A 474 -62.80 -44.03 -11.67
CA LEU A 474 -64.03 -43.72 -11.02
C LEU A 474 -63.83 -43.74 -9.49
N THR A 475 -64.06 -42.66 -8.78
CA THR A 475 -63.91 -42.54 -7.35
C THR A 475 -65.16 -42.99 -6.56
N GLU A 476 -64.99 -43.27 -5.27
CA GLU A 476 -66.03 -43.59 -4.33
C GLU A 476 -67.15 -42.55 -4.26
N GLY A 477 -66.92 -41.30 -4.67
CA GLY A 477 -67.88 -40.20 -4.75
C GLY A 477 -68.61 -40.10 -6.09
N ASN A 478 -68.61 -41.12 -6.93
CA ASN A 478 -69.12 -41.12 -8.28
C ASN A 478 -68.65 -39.97 -9.15
N VAL A 479 -67.33 -39.72 -9.06
CA VAL A 479 -66.63 -38.73 -9.90
C VAL A 479 -65.64 -39.46 -10.80
N TRP A 480 -65.76 -39.29 -12.08
CA TRP A 480 -64.78 -39.68 -13.05
C TRP A 480 -63.60 -38.72 -12.99
N LEU A 481 -62.43 -39.27 -12.94
CA LEU A 481 -61.17 -38.49 -12.78
C LEU A 481 -60.10 -39.00 -13.71
N MET A 482 -59.45 -38.12 -14.44
CA MET A 482 -58.26 -38.45 -15.23
C MET A 482 -57.01 -38.10 -14.43
N VAL A 483 -56.25 -39.11 -13.98
CA VAL A 483 -55.08 -38.96 -13.17
C VAL A 483 -53.79 -39.47 -13.82
N PRO A 484 -52.65 -38.79 -13.65
CA PRO A 484 -51.38 -39.37 -14.05
C PRO A 484 -50.94 -40.43 -13.05
N CYS A 485 -50.16 -41.42 -13.52
CA CYS A 485 -49.66 -42.53 -12.68
C CYS A 485 -48.99 -42.07 -11.38
N ARG A 486 -48.33 -40.93 -11.39
CA ARG A 486 -47.65 -40.34 -10.20
C ARG A 486 -48.59 -39.92 -9.06
N ASP A 487 -49.87 -39.77 -9.34
CA ASP A 487 -50.85 -39.37 -8.34
C ASP A 487 -51.54 -40.58 -7.68
N VAL A 488 -51.18 -41.81 -8.07
CA VAL A 488 -51.58 -43.03 -7.40
C VAL A 488 -50.60 -43.33 -6.24
N VAL A 489 -51.15 -43.55 -5.07
CA VAL A 489 -50.33 -43.71 -3.83
C VAL A 489 -50.39 -45.13 -3.23
N ALA A 490 -51.34 -45.95 -3.66
CA ALA A 490 -51.44 -47.36 -3.22
C ALA A 490 -52.29 -48.20 -4.15
N PHE A 491 -52.06 -49.51 -4.18
CA PHE A 491 -52.86 -50.55 -4.76
C PHE A 491 -53.53 -51.37 -3.67
N HIS A 492 -54.77 -51.81 -3.89
CA HIS A 492 -55.55 -52.55 -2.92
C HIS A 492 -56.19 -53.87 -3.40
N GLY A 493 -55.93 -54.24 -4.63
CA GLY A 493 -56.44 -55.44 -5.28
C GLY A 493 -57.29 -55.14 -6.52
N GLU A 494 -58.00 -56.11 -7.01
CA GLU A 494 -58.81 -55.99 -8.21
C GLU A 494 -60.26 -56.32 -7.95
N LEU A 495 -61.22 -55.55 -8.53
CA LEU A 495 -62.59 -55.92 -8.66
C LEU A 495 -62.70 -56.93 -9.84
N SER A 496 -63.48 -58.01 -9.66
CA SER A 496 -63.66 -58.94 -10.77
C SER A 496 -64.25 -58.22 -12.01
N CYS A 497 -63.70 -58.48 -13.21
CA CYS A 497 -64.09 -57.82 -14.45
C CYS A 497 -65.59 -57.82 -14.74
N LEU A 498 -66.37 -58.67 -14.12
CA LEU A 498 -67.87 -58.74 -14.20
C LEU A 498 -68.55 -57.53 -13.57
N SER A 499 -67.84 -56.68 -12.73
CA SER A 499 -68.41 -55.52 -12.13
C SER A 499 -68.33 -54.26 -12.98
N ILE A 500 -67.59 -54.30 -14.11
CA ILE A 500 -67.50 -53.16 -15.04
C ILE A 500 -68.49 -53.50 -16.18
N ALA A 501 -69.74 -53.06 -16.01
CA ALA A 501 -70.80 -53.38 -16.96
C ALA A 501 -70.55 -52.81 -18.34
N PRO A 502 -70.78 -53.62 -19.42
CA PRO A 502 -70.59 -53.15 -20.78
C PRO A 502 -71.48 -51.97 -21.22
N ALA A 503 -72.49 -51.58 -20.38
CA ALA A 503 -73.36 -50.46 -20.61
C ALA A 503 -72.87 -49.11 -20.03
N MET A 504 -71.70 -49.04 -19.48
CA MET A 504 -71.23 -47.79 -18.79
C MET A 504 -70.62 -46.88 -19.87
N THR A 505 -71.20 -45.69 -20.00
CA THR A 505 -70.68 -44.66 -20.94
C THR A 505 -69.50 -43.97 -20.36
N MET A 506 -68.30 -44.20 -20.93
CA MET A 506 -67.05 -43.54 -20.44
C MET A 506 -67.02 -42.06 -20.90
N PRO A 507 -66.69 -41.13 -19.97
CA PRO A 507 -66.62 -39.72 -20.32
C PRO A 507 -65.41 -39.43 -21.21
N PRO A 508 -65.49 -38.47 -22.16
CA PRO A 508 -64.41 -38.14 -23.09
C PRO A 508 -63.23 -37.33 -22.46
N LEU A 509 -62.86 -37.56 -21.19
CA LEU A 509 -61.79 -36.87 -20.50
C LEU A 509 -60.42 -37.22 -21.13
N ARG A 510 -59.61 -36.24 -21.42
CA ARG A 510 -58.30 -36.43 -22.12
C ARG A 510 -57.11 -35.82 -21.40
N ARG A 511 -57.30 -34.90 -20.45
CA ARG A 511 -56.23 -34.19 -19.78
C ARG A 511 -56.17 -34.56 -18.30
N ALA A 512 -54.98 -34.64 -17.78
CA ALA A 512 -54.76 -34.84 -16.36
C ALA A 512 -55.51 -33.77 -15.53
N GLY A 513 -56.29 -34.20 -14.53
CA GLY A 513 -57.09 -33.33 -13.66
C GLY A 513 -58.51 -33.07 -14.17
N GLU A 514 -58.86 -33.42 -15.40
CA GLU A 514 -60.21 -33.35 -15.84
C GLU A 514 -61.11 -34.29 -15.04
N ARG A 515 -62.27 -33.81 -14.65
CA ARG A 515 -63.29 -34.53 -13.85
C ARG A 515 -64.71 -34.27 -14.33
N CYS A 516 -65.57 -35.26 -14.21
CA CYS A 516 -66.97 -35.05 -14.37
C CYS A 516 -67.79 -35.97 -13.42
N HIS A 517 -68.98 -35.61 -13.11
CA HIS A 517 -69.85 -36.47 -12.30
C HIS A 517 -70.34 -37.66 -13.14
N GLY A 518 -70.40 -38.82 -12.52
CA GLY A 518 -70.94 -40.03 -13.10
C GLY A 518 -72.46 -39.99 -13.15
N ASP A 519 -73.02 -40.92 -13.93
CA ASP A 519 -74.50 -41.15 -14.14
C ASP A 519 -75.03 -42.17 -13.12
N GLN A 520 -76.28 -42.58 -13.26
CA GLN A 520 -76.90 -43.60 -12.44
C GLN A 520 -76.26 -45.01 -12.63
N VAL A 521 -75.68 -45.32 -13.81
CA VAL A 521 -75.02 -46.58 -14.04
C VAL A 521 -73.70 -46.67 -13.30
N SER A 522 -72.87 -45.57 -13.34
CA SER A 522 -71.62 -45.48 -12.60
C SER A 522 -71.80 -45.37 -11.07
N GLN A 523 -72.97 -44.94 -10.60
CA GLN A 523 -73.30 -44.85 -9.18
C GLN A 523 -73.21 -46.19 -8.47
N GLY A 524 -73.60 -47.26 -9.12
CA GLY A 524 -73.52 -48.64 -8.54
C GLY A 524 -72.07 -49.07 -8.32
N LEU A 525 -71.14 -48.77 -9.22
CA LEU A 525 -69.74 -49.05 -9.08
C LEU A 525 -69.11 -48.14 -8.02
N ALA A 526 -69.50 -46.88 -7.96
CA ALA A 526 -69.04 -45.94 -6.95
C ALA A 526 -69.44 -46.38 -5.51
N MET A 527 -70.66 -46.89 -5.34
CA MET A 527 -71.06 -47.48 -4.07
C MET A 527 -70.30 -48.71 -3.68
N ALA A 528 -69.93 -49.59 -4.64
CA ALA A 528 -69.06 -50.75 -4.37
C ALA A 528 -67.66 -50.27 -3.93
N ILE A 529 -67.10 -49.24 -4.59
CA ILE A 529 -65.81 -48.65 -4.22
C ILE A 529 -65.93 -48.03 -2.82
N ALA A 530 -67.01 -47.33 -2.48
CA ALA A 530 -67.20 -46.73 -1.15
C ALA A 530 -67.25 -47.79 -0.03
N GLN A 531 -67.94 -48.92 -0.27
CA GLN A 531 -68.00 -50.05 0.64
C GLN A 531 -66.64 -50.69 0.86
N LEU A 532 -65.86 -50.85 -0.21
CA LEU A 532 -64.47 -51.33 -0.16
C LEU A 532 -63.55 -50.36 0.53
N ALA A 533 -63.73 -49.07 0.30
CA ALA A 533 -62.99 -48.00 0.96
C ALA A 533 -63.18 -47.98 2.48
N GLN A 534 -64.36 -48.33 2.94
CA GLN A 534 -64.65 -48.45 4.36
C GLN A 534 -64.07 -49.76 4.96
N ARG A 535 -64.14 -50.88 4.24
CA ARG A 535 -63.60 -52.20 4.71
C ARG A 535 -62.10 -52.26 4.75
N HIS A 536 -61.42 -51.64 3.85
CA HIS A 536 -59.96 -51.75 3.63
C HIS A 536 -59.20 -50.44 3.93
N ASP A 537 -59.86 -49.44 4.52
CA ASP A 537 -59.23 -48.14 4.89
C ASP A 537 -58.43 -47.52 3.70
N LEU A 538 -59.05 -47.51 2.53
CA LEU A 538 -58.45 -47.01 1.24
C LEU A 538 -58.10 -45.54 1.30
N ARG A 539 -58.43 -44.80 2.35
CA ARG A 539 -58.12 -43.39 2.56
C ARG A 539 -56.84 -43.22 3.35
N THR A 540 -56.38 -44.26 4.08
CA THR A 540 -55.14 -44.21 4.86
C THR A 540 -54.03 -44.84 4.04
N VAL A 541 -53.08 -44.01 3.61
CA VAL A 541 -51.87 -44.49 2.92
C VAL A 541 -50.96 -45.11 3.98
N ARG A 542 -50.98 -46.44 4.12
CA ARG A 542 -49.97 -47.13 4.92
C ARG A 542 -48.71 -47.31 4.05
N TYR A 543 -47.73 -46.47 4.34
CA TYR A 543 -46.38 -46.78 3.87
C TYR A 543 -45.91 -47.96 4.71
N ASP A 544 -45.67 -49.11 4.13
CA ASP A 544 -44.78 -50.09 4.73
C ASP A 544 -43.40 -49.40 4.83
N LEU A 545 -43.12 -48.92 6.00
CA LEU A 545 -41.88 -48.19 6.26
C LEU A 545 -40.76 -49.18 5.98
N ALA A 546 -39.91 -48.89 5.00
CA ALA A 546 -38.72 -49.64 4.71
C ALA A 546 -37.97 -49.90 6.02
N ALA A 547 -37.41 -51.11 6.21
CA ALA A 547 -36.78 -51.52 7.46
C ALA A 547 -35.78 -50.45 7.99
N GLU A 548 -35.09 -49.77 7.07
CA GLU A 548 -34.15 -48.69 7.38
C GLU A 548 -34.85 -47.44 8.00
N VAL A 549 -36.04 -47.10 7.50
CA VAL A 549 -36.84 -46.01 8.08
C VAL A 549 -37.34 -46.33 9.48
N GLN A 550 -37.73 -47.63 9.71
CA GLN A 550 -38.15 -48.09 11.02
C GLN A 550 -36.98 -48.06 12.00
N GLU A 551 -35.80 -48.59 11.63
CA GLU A 551 -34.61 -48.60 12.43
C GLU A 551 -34.18 -47.16 12.80
N GLN A 552 -34.14 -46.28 11.80
CA GLN A 552 -33.82 -44.86 12.02
C GLN A 552 -34.83 -44.16 12.93
N SER A 553 -36.11 -44.46 12.79
CA SER A 553 -37.16 -43.94 13.65
C SER A 553 -36.95 -44.37 15.11
N GLN A 554 -36.55 -45.65 15.31
CA GLN A 554 -36.20 -46.14 16.65
C GLN A 554 -34.96 -45.46 17.24
N ARG A 555 -33.95 -45.16 16.41
CA ARG A 555 -32.76 -44.40 16.83
C ARG A 555 -33.13 -42.98 17.26
N VAL A 556 -33.98 -42.28 16.50
CA VAL A 556 -34.50 -40.96 16.87
C VAL A 556 -35.28 -41.04 18.20
N ALA A 557 -36.17 -42.04 18.38
CA ALA A 557 -36.93 -42.19 19.62
C ALA A 557 -36.03 -42.46 20.82
N ARG A 558 -34.99 -43.29 20.69
CA ARG A 558 -34.01 -43.54 21.75
C ARG A 558 -33.25 -42.26 22.11
N GLN A 559 -32.86 -41.47 21.10
CA GLN A 559 -32.11 -40.22 21.29
C GLN A 559 -33.02 -39.16 21.95
N GLU A 560 -34.31 -39.13 21.66
CA GLU A 560 -35.31 -38.28 22.30
C GLU A 560 -35.49 -38.65 23.78
N GLN A 561 -35.54 -39.94 24.07
CA GLN A 561 -35.63 -40.43 25.45
C GLN A 561 -34.38 -40.06 26.26
N LEU A 562 -33.17 -40.28 25.71
CA LEU A 562 -31.92 -39.88 26.33
C LEU A 562 -31.88 -38.35 26.60
N LEU A 563 -32.34 -37.56 25.65
CA LEU A 563 -32.37 -36.09 25.81
C LEU A 563 -33.41 -35.66 26.86
N SER A 564 -34.57 -36.29 26.92
CA SER A 564 -35.64 -35.95 27.87
C SER A 564 -35.30 -36.35 29.30
N SER A 565 -34.51 -37.44 29.48
CA SER A 565 -34.04 -37.88 30.80
C SER A 565 -32.77 -37.13 31.28
N HIS A 566 -32.16 -36.30 30.41
CA HIS A 566 -30.94 -35.58 30.76
C HIS A 566 -31.20 -34.50 31.82
N PRO A 567 -30.39 -34.37 32.89
CA PRO A 567 -30.60 -33.40 33.99
C PRO A 567 -30.78 -31.94 33.48
N ALA A 568 -30.02 -31.53 32.47
CA ALA A 568 -30.15 -30.22 31.90
C ALA A 568 -31.42 -30.03 31.04
N HIS A 569 -32.26 -31.02 30.82
CA HIS A 569 -33.47 -30.92 30.03
C HIS A 569 -34.48 -29.94 30.65
N THR A 570 -34.58 -29.95 31.98
CA THR A 570 -35.50 -29.10 32.73
C THR A 570 -35.03 -27.65 32.93
N TRP A 571 -33.82 -27.32 32.60
CA TRP A 571 -33.30 -25.96 32.80
C TRP A 571 -33.99 -24.98 31.88
N GLN A 572 -34.65 -23.95 32.42
CA GLN A 572 -35.37 -22.95 31.65
C GLN A 572 -34.43 -21.96 30.99
N ASP A 573 -33.27 -21.67 31.60
CA ASP A 573 -32.33 -20.62 31.20
C ASP A 573 -31.19 -21.05 30.26
N ARG A 574 -31.22 -22.28 29.71
CA ARG A 574 -30.15 -22.80 28.83
C ARG A 574 -29.72 -21.88 27.75
N LYS A 575 -30.67 -21.23 27.05
CA LYS A 575 -30.40 -20.26 25.97
C LYS A 575 -29.64 -19.05 26.49
N ARG A 576 -30.06 -18.51 27.64
CA ARG A 576 -29.47 -17.35 28.30
C ARG A 576 -28.05 -17.66 28.79
N LEU A 577 -27.87 -18.81 29.45
CA LEU A 577 -26.56 -19.28 29.89
C LEU A 577 -25.58 -19.43 28.74
N LYS A 578 -26.00 -20.00 27.63
CA LYS A 578 -25.17 -20.14 26.42
C LYS A 578 -24.81 -18.79 25.82
N GLN A 579 -25.77 -17.86 25.76
CA GLN A 579 -25.50 -16.49 25.28
C GLN A 579 -24.51 -15.76 26.21
N GLN A 580 -24.64 -15.92 27.51
CA GLN A 580 -23.73 -15.33 28.49
C GLN A 580 -22.32 -15.93 28.40
N ARG A 581 -22.18 -17.25 28.21
CA ARG A 581 -20.90 -17.90 27.97
C ARG A 581 -20.23 -17.37 26.69
N HIS A 582 -20.97 -17.32 25.60
CA HIS A 582 -20.44 -16.78 24.35
C HIS A 582 -20.06 -15.30 24.48
N LYS A 583 -20.85 -14.51 25.23
CA LYS A 583 -20.50 -13.12 25.54
C LYS A 583 -19.22 -13.05 26.36
N LEU A 584 -19.03 -13.94 27.37
CA LEU A 584 -17.80 -14.00 28.14
C LEU A 584 -16.60 -14.30 27.25
N GLU A 585 -16.68 -15.32 26.39
CA GLU A 585 -15.61 -15.70 25.45
C GLU A 585 -15.25 -14.51 24.54
N THR A 586 -16.24 -13.82 23.97
CA THR A 586 -16.02 -12.65 23.09
C THR A 586 -15.35 -11.49 23.85
N VAL A 587 -15.79 -11.20 25.07
CA VAL A 587 -15.22 -10.10 25.87
C VAL A 587 -13.81 -10.46 26.37
N GLU A 588 -13.53 -11.73 26.67
CA GLU A 588 -12.20 -12.20 27.04
C GLU A 588 -11.22 -12.11 25.85
N GLU A 589 -11.66 -12.46 24.63
CA GLU A 589 -10.87 -12.26 23.42
C GLU A 589 -10.57 -10.78 23.17
N GLU A 590 -11.59 -9.90 23.27
CA GLU A 590 -11.40 -8.46 23.11
C GLU A 590 -10.45 -7.90 24.17
N LEU A 591 -10.60 -8.28 25.43
CA LEU A 591 -9.71 -7.90 26.52
C LEU A 591 -8.26 -8.34 26.28
N GLY A 592 -8.08 -9.59 25.84
CA GLY A 592 -6.78 -10.15 25.49
C GLY A 592 -6.13 -9.41 24.33
N GLU A 593 -6.89 -9.10 23.29
CA GLU A 593 -6.41 -8.35 22.12
C GLU A 593 -6.01 -6.92 22.50
N ARG A 594 -6.85 -6.18 23.24
CA ARG A 594 -6.54 -4.81 23.69
C ARG A 594 -5.31 -4.78 24.61
N ARG A 595 -5.17 -5.73 25.54
CA ARG A 595 -3.97 -5.84 26.38
C ARG A 595 -2.71 -6.10 25.56
N ARG A 596 -2.77 -6.99 24.57
CA ARG A 596 -1.64 -7.26 23.66
C ARG A 596 -1.29 -6.02 22.83
N GLN A 597 -2.28 -5.31 22.28
CA GLN A 597 -2.07 -4.09 21.50
C GLN A 597 -1.45 -2.99 22.35
N LEU A 598 -1.94 -2.79 23.58
CA LEU A 598 -1.37 -1.81 24.51
C LEU A 598 0.08 -2.16 24.86
N HIS A 599 0.35 -3.43 25.21
CA HIS A 599 1.70 -3.91 25.51
C HIS A 599 2.65 -3.75 24.31
N ASN A 600 2.17 -4.03 23.11
CA ASN A 600 2.96 -3.86 21.88
C ASN A 600 3.26 -2.40 21.56
N ARG A 601 2.36 -1.47 21.86
CA ARG A 601 2.58 -0.03 21.67
C ARG A 601 3.59 0.52 22.65
N ILE A 602 3.51 0.14 23.93
CA ILE A 602 4.32 0.70 25.02
C ILE A 602 5.80 0.37 24.86
N GLY A 603 6.19 -0.81 24.42
CA GLY A 603 7.59 -1.24 24.38
C GLY A 603 8.17 -1.42 22.98
N ARG A 604 7.52 -0.93 21.92
CA ARG A 604 7.91 -1.24 20.54
C ARG A 604 9.35 -0.80 20.22
N HIS A 605 9.67 0.48 20.46
CA HIS A 605 10.98 1.03 20.10
C HIS A 605 12.09 0.40 20.97
N TRP A 606 11.82 0.20 22.26
CA TRP A 606 12.79 -0.45 23.15
C TRP A 606 13.05 -1.92 22.78
N ARG A 607 12.02 -2.68 22.43
CA ARG A 607 12.20 -4.06 21.93
C ARG A 607 13.00 -4.10 20.65
N MET A 608 12.80 -3.10 19.76
CA MET A 608 13.62 -2.99 18.55
C MET A 608 15.09 -2.72 18.90
N VAL A 609 15.38 -1.86 19.88
CA VAL A 609 16.76 -1.63 20.39
C VAL A 609 17.37 -2.93 20.91
N LEU A 610 16.63 -3.72 21.70
CA LEU A 610 17.11 -5.00 22.19
C LEU A 610 17.41 -5.98 21.05
N SER A 611 16.53 -6.05 20.03
CA SER A 611 16.78 -6.86 18.82
C SER A 611 18.03 -6.41 18.07
N LEU A 612 18.28 -5.10 17.97
CA LEU A 612 19.51 -4.56 17.36
C LEU A 612 20.75 -4.91 18.19
N ILE A 613 20.66 -4.87 19.52
CA ILE A 613 21.74 -5.30 20.44
C ILE A 613 22.08 -6.77 20.21
N ASP A 614 21.08 -7.66 20.11
CA ASP A 614 21.30 -9.07 19.86
C ASP A 614 21.98 -9.32 18.51
N ILE A 615 21.56 -8.62 17.44
CA ILE A 615 22.19 -8.69 16.13
C ILE A 615 23.62 -8.17 16.18
N LEU A 616 23.87 -7.02 16.83
CA LEU A 616 25.21 -6.46 17.03
C LEU A 616 26.13 -7.39 17.81
N GLY A 617 25.60 -8.09 18.83
CA GLY A 617 26.29 -9.14 19.56
C GLY A 617 26.67 -10.32 18.68
N HIS A 618 25.72 -10.79 17.83
CA HIS A 618 25.97 -11.89 16.89
C HIS A 618 27.14 -11.60 15.92
N PHE A 619 27.25 -10.36 15.45
CA PHE A 619 28.35 -9.94 14.55
C PHE A 619 29.57 -9.38 15.31
N ALA A 620 29.69 -9.68 16.59
CA ALA A 620 30.81 -9.26 17.44
C ALA A 620 31.08 -7.73 17.43
N CYS A 621 30.07 -6.90 17.17
CA CYS A 621 30.13 -5.46 17.32
C CYS A 621 29.94 -5.04 18.80
N LEU A 622 29.28 -5.89 19.59
CA LEU A 622 29.11 -5.79 21.05
C LEU A 622 29.56 -7.10 21.72
N GLN A 623 30.19 -6.95 22.89
CA GLN A 623 30.50 -8.06 23.78
C GLN A 623 30.17 -7.61 25.20
N ASP A 624 29.28 -8.33 25.88
CA ASP A 624 28.79 -7.96 27.23
C ASP A 624 28.35 -6.48 27.33
N LEU A 625 27.61 -6.01 26.31
CA LEU A 625 27.19 -4.60 26.13
C LEU A 625 28.34 -3.60 25.94
N GLN A 626 29.59 -4.03 25.88
CA GLN A 626 30.74 -3.19 25.58
C GLN A 626 31.00 -3.16 24.07
N ILE A 627 31.32 -1.98 23.55
CA ILE A 627 31.57 -1.79 22.12
C ILE A 627 32.97 -2.31 21.76
N THR A 628 33.02 -3.23 20.84
CA THR A 628 34.23 -3.80 20.30
C THR A 628 34.91 -2.84 19.28
N PRO A 629 36.15 -3.12 18.82
CA PRO A 629 36.73 -2.39 17.70
C PRO A 629 35.86 -2.41 16.44
N ALA A 630 35.20 -3.55 16.13
CA ALA A 630 34.27 -3.67 15.02
C ALA A 630 33.03 -2.79 15.23
N GLY A 631 32.46 -2.78 16.43
CA GLY A 631 31.36 -1.90 16.79
C GLY A 631 31.69 -0.41 16.63
N ARG A 632 32.95 0.01 16.90
CA ARG A 632 33.36 1.41 16.70
C ARG A 632 33.38 1.82 15.23
N VAL A 633 33.69 0.90 14.31
CA VAL A 633 33.59 1.15 12.86
C VAL A 633 32.14 1.37 12.49
N VAL A 634 31.23 0.50 12.93
CA VAL A 634 29.77 0.63 12.66
C VAL A 634 29.20 1.90 13.28
N ALA A 635 29.59 2.26 14.51
CA ALA A 635 29.14 3.48 15.19
C ALA A 635 29.58 4.77 14.47
N ALA A 636 30.70 4.74 13.75
CA ALA A 636 31.20 5.88 12.98
C ALA A 636 30.54 6.05 11.62
N LEU A 637 29.90 4.99 11.09
CA LEU A 637 29.24 5.01 9.79
C LEU A 637 27.81 5.57 9.87
N ARG A 638 27.36 6.12 8.75
CA ARG A 638 25.99 6.61 8.52
C ARG A 638 25.52 6.09 7.17
N GLY A 639 24.29 5.61 7.14
CA GLY A 639 23.71 5.05 5.94
C GLY A 639 22.38 4.37 6.26
N ASP A 640 21.79 3.72 5.27
CA ASP A 640 20.53 3.00 5.45
C ASP A 640 20.71 1.75 6.35
N ASN A 641 21.92 1.15 6.31
CA ASN A 641 22.28 0.01 7.15
C ASN A 641 23.78 0.10 7.48
N GLU A 642 24.06 0.72 8.62
CA GLU A 642 25.46 0.96 9.06
C GLU A 642 26.19 -0.33 9.40
N LEU A 643 25.45 -1.35 9.90
CA LEU A 643 26.04 -2.66 10.20
C LEU A 643 26.49 -3.35 8.91
N TRP A 644 25.66 -3.32 7.86
CA TRP A 644 26.04 -3.88 6.56
C TRP A 644 27.32 -3.24 6.01
N LEU A 645 27.35 -1.90 5.99
CA LEU A 645 28.53 -1.15 5.53
C LEU A 645 29.78 -1.48 6.37
N GLY A 646 29.63 -1.49 7.69
CA GLY A 646 30.72 -1.79 8.61
C GLY A 646 31.28 -3.21 8.42
N LEU A 647 30.40 -4.20 8.30
CA LEU A 647 30.80 -5.59 8.07
C LEU A 647 31.49 -5.77 6.72
N ALA A 648 31.02 -5.10 5.66
CA ALA A 648 31.66 -5.12 4.36
C ALA A 648 33.09 -4.51 4.41
N LEU A 649 33.26 -3.36 5.07
CA LEU A 649 34.57 -2.73 5.24
C LEU A 649 35.56 -3.54 6.10
N LEU A 650 35.03 -4.24 7.13
CA LEU A 650 35.84 -5.08 8.02
C LEU A 650 36.17 -6.47 7.44
N SER A 651 35.49 -6.87 6.36
CA SER A 651 35.71 -8.20 5.76
C SER A 651 37.10 -8.41 5.12
N GLY A 652 37.83 -7.33 4.85
CA GLY A 652 39.11 -7.36 4.12
C GLY A 652 38.98 -7.54 2.60
N HIS A 653 37.76 -7.85 2.11
CA HIS A 653 37.53 -8.06 0.67
C HIS A 653 37.65 -6.80 -0.18
N LEU A 654 37.59 -5.61 0.45
CA LEU A 654 37.69 -4.32 -0.23
C LEU A 654 39.12 -3.75 -0.26
N ASP A 655 40.04 -4.27 0.57
CA ASP A 655 41.37 -3.69 0.79
C ASP A 655 42.26 -3.73 -0.47
N HIS A 656 42.10 -4.74 -1.33
CA HIS A 656 42.87 -4.89 -2.55
C HIS A 656 42.31 -4.14 -3.76
N LEU A 657 41.06 -3.67 -3.69
CA LEU A 657 40.41 -2.99 -4.81
C LEU A 657 41.16 -1.70 -5.20
N PRO A 658 41.38 -1.42 -6.50
CA PRO A 658 41.74 -0.07 -6.96
C PRO A 658 40.68 0.96 -6.60
N MET A 659 41.02 2.25 -6.68
CA MET A 659 40.12 3.32 -6.19
C MET A 659 38.79 3.39 -6.92
N ALA A 660 38.77 3.15 -8.23
CA ALA A 660 37.51 3.25 -9.02
C ALA A 660 36.57 2.07 -8.73
N GLU A 661 37.15 0.87 -8.59
CA GLU A 661 36.44 -0.33 -8.22
C GLU A 661 35.96 -0.28 -6.77
N LEU A 662 36.73 0.34 -5.87
CA LEU A 662 36.27 0.64 -4.51
C LEU A 662 35.04 1.56 -4.54
N ALA A 663 35.08 2.65 -5.31
CA ALA A 663 33.94 3.55 -5.45
C ALA A 663 32.72 2.81 -5.99
N ALA A 664 32.89 2.00 -7.02
CA ALA A 664 31.82 1.21 -7.61
C ALA A 664 31.23 0.17 -6.64
N THR A 665 32.10 -0.49 -5.83
CA THR A 665 31.64 -1.44 -4.83
C THR A 665 30.87 -0.73 -3.70
N MET A 666 31.34 0.45 -3.27
CA MET A 666 30.63 1.24 -2.25
C MET A 666 29.25 1.71 -2.74
N GLU A 667 29.14 2.07 -4.03
CA GLU A 667 27.82 2.36 -4.63
C GLU A 667 26.89 1.14 -4.53
N ALA A 668 27.34 -0.04 -4.96
CA ALA A 668 26.55 -1.27 -4.97
C ALA A 668 26.00 -1.67 -3.59
N ILE A 669 26.72 -1.38 -2.52
CA ILE A 669 26.34 -1.76 -1.15
C ILE A 669 25.67 -0.65 -0.36
N SER A 670 25.54 0.56 -0.92
CA SER A 670 24.96 1.71 -0.22
C SER A 670 23.82 2.39 -0.95
N THR A 671 23.58 2.06 -2.22
CA THR A 671 22.61 2.79 -3.05
C THR A 671 21.46 1.92 -3.47
N GLU A 672 20.24 2.40 -3.28
CA GLU A 672 19.03 1.81 -3.82
C GLU A 672 18.88 2.13 -5.31
N VAL A 673 18.68 1.11 -6.14
CA VAL A 673 18.31 1.28 -7.55
C VAL A 673 16.79 1.29 -7.65
N SER A 674 16.21 2.47 -7.67
CA SER A 674 14.75 2.70 -7.53
C SER A 674 13.90 2.44 -8.77
N ARG A 675 14.46 1.93 -9.89
CA ARG A 675 13.74 1.71 -11.15
C ARG A 675 14.09 0.40 -11.82
N ASN A 676 13.10 -0.42 -12.11
CA ASN A 676 13.26 -1.68 -12.85
C ASN A 676 13.54 -1.51 -14.37
N ASP A 677 13.50 -0.28 -14.89
CA ASP A 677 13.70 0.07 -16.31
C ASP A 677 15.02 0.81 -16.57
N LEU A 678 15.92 0.82 -15.60
CA LEU A 678 17.26 1.42 -15.75
C LEU A 678 18.15 0.50 -16.57
N TRP A 679 18.92 1.09 -17.49
CA TRP A 679 20.01 0.41 -18.15
C TRP A 679 21.27 1.29 -18.14
N SER A 680 22.41 0.63 -18.06
CA SER A 680 23.72 1.22 -18.24
C SER A 680 24.52 0.30 -19.17
N ALA A 681 25.12 0.87 -20.21
CA ALA A 681 25.98 0.12 -21.12
C ALA A 681 27.40 -0.11 -20.56
N TYR A 682 27.67 0.41 -19.37
CA TYR A 682 28.96 0.18 -18.71
C TYR A 682 28.96 -1.20 -18.02
N PRO A 683 29.86 -2.12 -18.41
CA PRO A 683 29.93 -3.43 -17.80
C PRO A 683 30.37 -3.33 -16.33
N VAL A 684 29.90 -4.24 -15.51
CA VAL A 684 30.38 -4.40 -14.13
C VAL A 684 31.87 -4.76 -14.16
N PRO A 685 32.75 -4.01 -13.48
CA PRO A 685 34.18 -4.39 -13.44
C PRO A 685 34.35 -5.75 -12.78
N PRO A 686 35.24 -6.65 -13.32
CA PRO A 686 35.39 -7.99 -12.78
C PRO A 686 35.76 -8.04 -11.30
N LEU A 687 36.65 -7.16 -10.84
CA LEU A 687 37.02 -7.06 -9.42
C LEU A 687 35.87 -6.63 -8.51
N VAL A 688 34.97 -5.79 -9.01
CA VAL A 688 33.73 -5.42 -8.28
C VAL A 688 32.82 -6.63 -8.13
N MET A 689 32.64 -7.39 -9.22
CA MET A 689 31.83 -8.60 -9.18
C MET A 689 32.41 -9.65 -8.21
N GLU A 690 33.71 -9.83 -8.20
CA GLU A 690 34.42 -10.72 -7.28
C GLU A 690 34.24 -10.28 -5.83
N ALA A 691 34.42 -8.99 -5.53
CA ALA A 691 34.21 -8.44 -4.19
C ALA A 691 32.75 -8.63 -3.72
N LEU A 692 31.77 -8.35 -4.57
CA LEU A 692 30.36 -8.57 -4.25
C LEU A 692 30.04 -10.05 -4.01
N MET A 693 30.63 -10.97 -4.81
CA MET A 693 30.44 -12.40 -4.59
C MET A 693 31.01 -12.86 -3.25
N ASN A 694 32.17 -12.33 -2.85
CA ASN A 694 32.79 -12.63 -1.56
C ASN A 694 31.94 -12.08 -0.37
N LEU A 695 31.28 -10.95 -0.54
CA LEU A 695 30.37 -10.37 0.47
C LEU A 695 29.01 -11.10 0.58
N ARG A 696 28.67 -11.95 -0.39
CA ARG A 696 27.35 -12.61 -0.46
C ARG A 696 27.01 -13.46 0.77
N GLY A 697 28.00 -14.15 1.31
CA GLY A 697 27.82 -14.96 2.52
C GLY A 697 27.44 -14.11 3.72
N LEU A 698 28.09 -12.98 3.86
CA LEU A 698 27.89 -12.01 4.93
C LEU A 698 26.53 -11.33 4.83
N ALA A 699 26.13 -10.88 3.62
CA ALA A 699 24.82 -10.30 3.36
C ALA A 699 23.68 -11.26 3.75
N ARG A 700 23.78 -12.53 3.35
CA ARG A 700 22.79 -13.57 3.71
C ARG A 700 22.75 -13.89 5.20
N ALA A 701 23.90 -13.82 5.88
CA ALA A 701 23.96 -14.04 7.32
C ALA A 701 23.26 -12.88 8.05
N LEU A 702 23.51 -11.64 7.64
CA LEU A 702 22.85 -10.46 8.20
C LEU A 702 21.34 -10.48 7.94
N ASP A 703 20.91 -10.76 6.71
CA ASP A 703 19.49 -10.84 6.34
C ASP A 703 18.75 -11.87 7.21
N ARG A 704 19.31 -13.05 7.40
CA ARG A 704 18.72 -14.09 8.28
C ARG A 704 18.56 -13.60 9.73
N GLN A 705 19.56 -12.89 10.27
CA GLN A 705 19.49 -12.37 11.63
C GLN A 705 18.45 -11.23 11.72
N GLN A 706 18.42 -10.34 10.76
CA GLN A 706 17.41 -9.28 10.68
C GLN A 706 15.99 -9.87 10.61
N GLN A 707 15.75 -10.84 9.75
CA GLN A 707 14.44 -11.53 9.64
C GLN A 707 14.06 -12.23 10.94
N HIS A 708 15.00 -12.93 11.61
CA HIS A 708 14.75 -13.59 12.88
C HIS A 708 14.29 -12.61 13.97
N HIS A 709 14.85 -11.41 14.00
CA HIS A 709 14.53 -10.36 14.96
C HIS A 709 13.44 -9.38 14.47
N GLY A 710 12.87 -9.58 13.29
CA GLY A 710 11.84 -8.72 12.70
C GLY A 710 12.34 -7.31 12.33
N ILE A 711 13.63 -7.17 12.03
CA ILE A 711 14.26 -5.93 11.55
C ILE A 711 14.19 -5.89 10.02
N THR A 712 13.75 -4.76 9.48
CA THR A 712 13.52 -4.56 8.04
C THR A 712 14.52 -3.60 7.40
N THR A 713 15.65 -3.36 8.05
CA THR A 713 16.70 -2.48 7.52
C THR A 713 17.26 -3.06 6.21
N PRO A 714 17.33 -2.27 5.11
CA PRO A 714 17.70 -2.81 3.80
C PRO A 714 19.18 -3.23 3.76
N ILE A 715 19.45 -4.29 3.01
CA ILE A 715 20.80 -4.73 2.66
C ILE A 715 20.95 -4.54 1.15
N TRP A 716 21.49 -3.37 0.76
CA TRP A 716 21.70 -3.06 -0.64
C TRP A 716 22.79 -3.94 -1.25
N TRP A 717 22.55 -4.45 -2.42
CA TRP A 717 23.48 -5.25 -3.20
C TRP A 717 23.14 -5.18 -4.67
N GLU A 718 23.37 -4.01 -5.27
CA GLU A 718 22.97 -3.69 -6.62
C GLU A 718 24.20 -3.46 -7.50
N SER A 719 24.36 -4.24 -8.56
CA SER A 719 25.55 -4.15 -9.44
C SER A 719 25.34 -3.29 -10.69
N GLU A 720 24.11 -2.83 -10.96
CA GLU A 720 23.73 -2.24 -12.24
C GLU A 720 24.41 -0.93 -12.57
N LEU A 721 24.73 -0.12 -11.58
CA LEU A 721 25.36 1.20 -11.75
C LEU A 721 26.86 1.21 -11.46
N THR A 722 27.42 0.12 -10.98
CA THR A 722 28.85 0.00 -10.62
C THR A 722 29.78 0.38 -11.79
N GLY A 723 29.47 -0.10 -13.00
CA GLY A 723 30.23 0.23 -14.19
C GLY A 723 30.21 1.71 -14.56
N LEU A 724 29.08 2.38 -14.34
CA LEU A 724 28.94 3.82 -14.53
C LEU A 724 29.79 4.60 -13.53
N VAL A 725 29.73 4.23 -12.24
CA VAL A 725 30.53 4.87 -11.19
C VAL A 725 32.04 4.66 -11.41
N ALA A 726 32.44 3.45 -11.78
CA ALA A 726 33.84 3.16 -12.14
C ALA A 726 34.29 4.00 -13.35
N ALA A 727 33.49 4.06 -14.41
CA ALA A 727 33.80 4.86 -15.60
C ALA A 727 33.98 6.36 -15.25
N TRP A 728 33.14 6.91 -14.38
CA TRP A 728 33.29 8.26 -13.89
C TRP A 728 34.57 8.43 -13.07
N ALA A 729 34.87 7.51 -12.16
CA ALA A 729 36.09 7.54 -11.34
C ALA A 729 37.36 7.43 -12.18
N TRP A 730 37.33 6.72 -13.31
CA TRP A 730 38.46 6.63 -14.28
C TRP A 730 38.61 7.88 -15.13
N GLY A 731 37.70 8.86 -15.07
CA GLY A 731 37.87 10.13 -15.75
C GLY A 731 37.05 10.29 -17.05
N SER A 732 36.03 9.47 -17.29
CA SER A 732 35.13 9.67 -18.43
C SER A 732 34.55 11.08 -18.42
N SER A 733 34.29 11.64 -19.62
CA SER A 733 33.62 12.92 -19.77
C SER A 733 32.13 12.76 -19.43
N TRP A 734 31.48 13.86 -19.02
CA TRP A 734 30.06 13.84 -18.64
C TRP A 734 29.16 13.40 -19.81
N ASP A 735 29.33 13.99 -21.00
CA ASP A 735 28.56 13.60 -22.17
C ASP A 735 28.77 12.13 -22.56
N GLY A 736 30.02 11.64 -22.47
CA GLY A 736 30.34 10.24 -22.72
C GLY A 736 29.67 9.32 -21.72
N LEU A 737 29.54 9.76 -20.45
CA LEU A 737 28.87 9.03 -19.40
C LEU A 737 27.37 8.96 -19.66
N MET A 738 26.74 10.09 -19.95
CA MET A 738 25.31 10.21 -20.17
C MET A 738 24.83 9.53 -21.45
N ALA A 739 25.69 9.47 -22.51
CA ALA A 739 25.33 8.81 -23.76
C ALA A 739 25.10 7.29 -23.63
N LYS A 740 25.52 6.68 -22.53
CA LYS A 740 25.50 5.22 -22.29
C LYS A 740 24.64 4.80 -21.12
N THR A 741 23.68 5.62 -20.69
CA THR A 741 22.75 5.29 -19.61
C THR A 741 21.36 5.87 -19.90
N SER A 742 20.33 5.24 -19.34
CA SER A 742 18.95 5.74 -19.35
C SER A 742 18.62 6.64 -18.16
N LEU A 743 19.58 6.87 -17.24
CA LEU A 743 19.44 7.77 -16.12
C LEU A 743 19.35 9.23 -16.56
N ASP A 744 18.55 10.01 -15.86
CA ASP A 744 18.60 11.47 -15.96
C ASP A 744 19.89 12.01 -15.32
N GLU A 745 20.39 13.16 -15.79
CA GLU A 745 21.62 13.78 -15.27
C GLU A 745 21.61 13.96 -13.74
N GLY A 746 20.48 14.44 -13.19
CA GLY A 746 20.32 14.62 -11.75
C GLY A 746 20.33 13.31 -10.97
N ASP A 747 19.93 12.18 -11.55
CA ASP A 747 20.02 10.87 -10.92
C ASP A 747 21.47 10.39 -10.85
N VAL A 748 22.23 10.58 -11.93
CA VAL A 748 23.67 10.25 -11.93
C VAL A 748 24.40 11.08 -10.88
N VAL A 749 24.16 12.40 -10.82
CA VAL A 749 24.74 13.26 -9.77
C VAL A 749 24.36 12.76 -8.38
N ARG A 750 23.11 12.38 -8.15
CA ARG A 750 22.64 11.86 -6.84
C ARG A 750 23.34 10.57 -6.45
N VAL A 751 23.50 9.61 -7.36
CA VAL A 751 24.19 8.34 -7.12
C VAL A 751 25.65 8.62 -6.78
N LEU A 752 26.32 9.44 -7.57
CA LEU A 752 27.72 9.78 -7.34
C LEU A 752 27.94 10.51 -5.99
N ARG A 753 27.08 11.48 -5.64
CA ARG A 753 27.13 12.18 -4.34
C ARG A 753 26.91 11.22 -3.18
N ARG A 754 25.92 10.34 -3.25
CA ARG A 754 25.67 9.34 -2.21
C ARG A 754 26.88 8.40 -2.02
N THR A 755 27.50 7.97 -3.12
CA THR A 755 28.73 7.20 -3.07
C THR A 755 29.87 8.00 -2.43
N MET A 756 30.02 9.28 -2.76
CA MET A 756 30.98 10.18 -2.15
C MET A 756 30.76 10.35 -0.66
N ASP A 757 29.51 10.53 -0.21
CA ASP A 757 29.16 10.66 1.20
C ASP A 757 29.61 9.45 2.04
N VAL A 758 29.45 8.24 1.48
CA VAL A 758 29.96 7.02 2.14
C VAL A 758 31.47 6.95 2.11
N LEU A 759 32.10 7.24 0.96
CA LEU A 759 33.55 7.26 0.83
C LEU A 759 34.22 8.28 1.76
N ALA A 760 33.58 9.43 1.99
CA ALA A 760 34.07 10.48 2.89
C ALA A 760 34.10 10.05 4.36
N GLN A 761 33.30 9.07 4.76
CA GLN A 761 33.23 8.55 6.12
C GLN A 761 34.38 7.57 6.44
N ILE A 762 34.80 6.76 5.43
CA ILE A 762 35.80 5.70 5.60
C ILE A 762 37.13 6.19 6.23
N PRO A 763 37.73 7.35 5.85
CA PRO A 763 38.91 7.89 6.46
C PRO A 763 38.79 8.16 7.97
N HIS A 764 37.58 8.41 8.44
CA HIS A 764 37.31 8.74 9.85
C HIS A 764 36.91 7.52 10.69
N CYS A 765 36.73 6.34 10.06
CA CYS A 765 36.41 5.12 10.78
C CYS A 765 37.62 4.57 11.52
N PRO A 766 37.56 4.37 12.86
CA PRO A 766 38.65 3.81 13.63
C PRO A 766 38.88 2.34 13.28
N GLY A 767 40.16 1.89 13.20
CA GLY A 767 40.46 0.45 13.03
C GLY A 767 40.50 -0.05 11.59
N LEU A 768 40.14 0.74 10.58
CA LEU A 768 40.35 0.37 9.18
C LEU A 768 41.78 0.57 8.73
N SER A 769 42.25 -0.22 7.73
CA SER A 769 43.60 -0.12 7.19
C SER A 769 43.89 1.28 6.60
N GLU A 770 45.07 1.80 6.80
CA GLU A 770 45.49 3.10 6.22
C GLU A 770 45.46 3.05 4.68
N GLN A 771 45.69 1.90 4.10
CA GLN A 771 45.60 1.68 2.65
C GLN A 771 44.15 1.90 2.16
N LEU A 772 43.15 1.34 2.84
CA LEU A 772 41.72 1.51 2.50
C LEU A 772 41.32 2.97 2.67
N ARG A 773 41.73 3.65 3.76
CA ARG A 773 41.44 5.06 4.00
C ARG A 773 42.02 5.96 2.89
N GLN A 774 43.25 5.74 2.45
CA GLN A 774 43.86 6.51 1.36
C GLN A 774 43.17 6.24 0.02
N LYS A 775 42.81 5.00 -0.26
CA LYS A 775 42.02 4.68 -1.47
C LYS A 775 40.64 5.37 -1.45
N ALA A 776 39.96 5.38 -0.31
CA ALA A 776 38.69 6.07 -0.16
C ALA A 776 38.82 7.58 -0.40
N ARG A 777 39.85 8.24 0.15
CA ARG A 777 40.13 9.67 -0.14
C ARG A 777 40.38 9.92 -1.63
N ARG A 778 41.13 9.07 -2.30
CA ARG A 778 41.41 9.17 -3.74
C ARG A 778 40.16 8.94 -4.56
N ALA A 779 39.35 7.93 -4.20
CA ALA A 779 38.07 7.63 -4.85
C ALA A 779 37.08 8.81 -4.71
N HIS A 780 36.96 9.35 -3.50
CA HIS A 780 36.15 10.55 -3.25
C HIS A 780 36.60 11.72 -4.15
N GLY A 781 37.92 12.02 -4.19
CA GLY A 781 38.48 13.08 -5.04
C GLY A 781 38.24 12.84 -6.53
N ALA A 782 38.32 11.59 -7.00
CA ALA A 782 38.07 11.24 -8.40
C ALA A 782 36.59 11.41 -8.81
N LEU A 783 35.66 11.18 -7.88
CA LEU A 783 34.22 11.41 -8.11
C LEU A 783 33.86 12.90 -8.01
N ASN A 784 34.55 13.68 -7.17
CA ASN A 784 34.27 15.08 -6.87
C ASN A 784 34.72 16.00 -8.01
N ARG A 785 34.15 15.83 -9.18
CA ARG A 785 34.36 16.66 -10.37
C ARG A 785 33.04 17.29 -10.78
N PHE A 786 33.10 18.44 -11.46
CA PHE A 786 31.89 19.02 -12.06
C PHE A 786 31.25 18.03 -13.07
N PRO A 787 29.91 17.84 -13.08
CA PRO A 787 28.87 18.60 -12.36
C PRO A 787 28.45 17.99 -10.99
N VAL A 788 29.19 17.02 -10.49
CA VAL A 788 28.91 16.41 -9.17
C VAL A 788 29.28 17.37 -8.03
N LYS A 789 30.41 18.05 -8.16
CA LYS A 789 30.82 19.18 -7.30
C LYS A 789 29.95 20.41 -7.58
N GLU A 790 29.57 21.15 -6.55
CA GLU A 790 28.75 22.38 -6.70
C GLU A 790 29.56 23.52 -7.33
N ALA A 791 28.91 24.35 -8.14
CA ALA A 791 29.58 25.43 -8.86
C ALA A 791 30.20 26.51 -7.93
N GLY A 792 29.62 26.68 -6.73
CA GLY A 792 30.13 27.63 -5.73
C GLY A 792 31.50 27.28 -5.15
N ASP A 793 31.91 26.01 -5.18
CA ASP A 793 33.20 25.53 -4.68
C ASP A 793 34.33 25.69 -5.70
N ILE A 794 34.01 25.97 -6.96
CA ILE A 794 35.01 26.13 -8.03
C ILE A 794 35.78 27.44 -7.88
N THR A 795 35.18 28.48 -7.30
CA THR A 795 35.81 29.81 -7.15
C THR A 795 36.82 29.92 -6.02
N ALA A 796 36.79 28.97 -5.06
CA ALA A 796 37.70 29.01 -3.91
C ALA A 796 39.02 28.23 -4.11
N GLU A 797 39.08 27.23 -4.98
CA GLU A 797 40.25 26.36 -5.13
C GLU A 797 41.14 26.62 -6.35
N THR A 798 40.73 27.48 -7.30
CA THR A 798 41.53 27.79 -8.51
C THR A 798 42.74 28.65 -8.24
N PHE A 799 42.99 29.11 -7.03
CA PHE A 799 44.16 29.94 -6.67
C PHE A 799 45.30 29.24 -5.93
N THR A 800 45.23 27.92 -5.70
CA THR A 800 46.29 27.19 -5.01
C THR A 800 46.59 25.83 -5.64
N THR A 801 47.12 25.84 -6.85
CA THR A 801 47.88 24.69 -7.36
C THR A 801 49.26 25.19 -7.83
N PRO A 802 50.39 24.76 -7.21
CA PRO A 802 51.71 25.03 -7.81
C PRO A 802 51.83 24.26 -9.09
N ALA A 803 52.23 24.96 -10.15
CA ALA A 803 52.54 24.38 -11.46
C ALA A 803 53.47 23.19 -11.31
N ALA A 804 53.01 21.99 -11.66
CA ALA A 804 53.90 20.85 -11.89
C ALA A 804 54.77 21.18 -13.10
N SER A 805 56.06 21.31 -12.86
CA SER A 805 57.10 21.51 -13.84
C SER A 805 57.00 20.47 -14.96
N ARG A 806 56.84 20.98 -16.19
CA ARG A 806 57.09 20.21 -17.43
C ARG A 806 58.56 19.86 -17.49
N PRO A 807 58.95 18.64 -17.89
CA PRO A 807 60.33 18.37 -18.26
C PRO A 807 60.66 19.02 -19.64
N ASP A 808 61.75 19.69 -19.65
CA ASP A 808 62.33 20.42 -20.78
C ASP A 808 62.72 19.46 -21.91
N PRO A 809 62.46 19.77 -23.20
CA PRO A 809 62.99 19.04 -24.34
C PRO A 809 64.27 19.70 -24.85
N GLY A 810 65.40 19.12 -24.49
CA GLY A 810 66.70 19.63 -25.01
C GLY A 810 67.80 18.61 -24.95
N SER A 811 68.11 17.97 -26.02
CA SER A 811 69.29 17.96 -26.91
C SER A 811 69.68 16.54 -27.37
N PRO A 812 70.29 16.39 -28.56
CA PRO A 812 70.24 15.22 -29.38
C PRO A 812 71.53 14.35 -29.26
N GLY A 813 71.37 13.09 -29.41
CA GLY A 813 72.45 12.14 -29.53
C GLY A 813 72.09 10.91 -30.35
N ALA A 814 72.81 10.79 -31.43
CA ALA A 814 72.61 9.97 -32.62
C ALA A 814 72.81 8.43 -32.38
N VAL A 815 72.36 7.75 -33.42
CA VAL A 815 72.97 6.56 -34.10
C VAL A 815 72.23 5.20 -33.98
N GLU A 816 71.85 4.77 -35.21
CA GLU A 816 71.77 3.40 -35.80
C GLU A 816 70.68 2.42 -35.21
N GLY A 817 69.73 2.01 -35.94
CA GLY A 817 69.66 1.36 -37.24
C GLY A 817 69.37 -0.13 -37.07
N LYS A 818 68.20 -0.54 -37.52
CA LYS A 818 67.93 -1.74 -38.31
C LYS A 818 66.46 -2.09 -38.48
N ASN A 819 66.08 -2.04 -39.74
CA ASN A 819 64.95 -2.69 -40.43
C ASN A 819 64.41 -3.94 -39.75
N ARG A 820 63.09 -4.05 -39.73
CA ARG A 820 62.34 -5.24 -40.20
C ARG A 820 60.86 -4.90 -40.47
N GLN A 821 60.47 -5.40 -41.64
CA GLN A 821 59.14 -5.21 -42.32
C GLN A 821 57.99 -5.94 -41.63
N PRO A 822 56.74 -5.61 -41.96
CA PRO A 822 55.53 -6.19 -41.39
C PRO A 822 55.12 -7.52 -42.05
N VAL A 823 54.55 -8.42 -41.29
CA VAL A 823 53.97 -9.71 -41.73
C VAL A 823 52.43 -9.56 -41.70
N PRO A 824 51.72 -10.02 -42.78
CA PRO A 824 50.26 -9.87 -42.91
C PRO A 824 49.48 -10.98 -42.16
N PRO A 825 48.15 -10.82 -41.97
CA PRO A 825 47.32 -11.74 -41.21
C PRO A 825 46.82 -12.92 -42.10
N PRO A 826 46.53 -14.09 -41.50
CA PRO A 826 45.88 -15.18 -42.21
C PRO A 826 44.37 -15.06 -42.22
N SER A 827 43.83 -15.31 -43.41
CA SER A 827 42.46 -15.53 -43.80
C SER A 827 41.88 -16.83 -43.31
N GLY A 828 40.57 -16.90 -43.06
CA GLY A 828 39.86 -18.16 -42.95
C GLY A 828 38.51 -18.07 -42.18
N ALA A 829 37.46 -17.65 -42.89
CA ALA A 829 36.09 -17.99 -42.48
C ALA A 829 35.74 -19.42 -42.92
N PRO A 830 34.78 -20.07 -42.29
CA PRO A 830 33.54 -20.28 -43.04
C PRO A 830 32.24 -20.02 -42.24
N SER A 831 31.28 -19.70 -43.10
CA SER A 831 29.90 -19.32 -42.78
C SER A 831 28.97 -20.52 -42.48
N PRO A 832 27.66 -20.29 -42.31
CA PRO A 832 26.81 -20.87 -41.27
C PRO A 832 25.87 -21.99 -41.78
N VAL A 833 25.25 -22.68 -40.89
CA VAL A 833 24.03 -23.47 -41.19
C VAL A 833 23.03 -23.29 -40.04
N ASP A 834 21.87 -22.76 -40.39
CA ASP A 834 20.60 -22.84 -39.69
C ASP A 834 20.02 -24.29 -39.76
N PRO A 835 18.97 -24.65 -39.05
CA PRO A 835 17.86 -23.80 -38.57
C PRO A 835 17.67 -23.62 -37.06
#